data_862a1ecb47d4c75806f427ac097034db
#
_entry.id   862a1ecb47d4c75806f427ac097034db
#
_cell.length_a   1.000
_cell.length_b   1.000
_cell.length_c   1.000
_cell.angle_alpha   90.00
_cell.angle_beta   90.00
_cell.angle_gamma   90.00
#
_symmetry.space_group_name_H-M   'P 1'
#
loop_
_entity.id
_entity.type
_entity.pdbx_description
1 polymer ?
#
loop_
_entity_poly.entity_id
_entity_poly.type
_entity_poly.pdbx_seq_one_letter_code
_entity_poly.pdbx_strand_id
1 'polypeptide(L)'
;LSLTVGSGRHRLRILTSASDVSEIAELAGGKGRNLHALTAAGFHVPSWSVIGLDVFAEFARGSGLDERLAALAALPAGGQGDGGRGLCETAAEIAAEIAALIGTAPLGERVTEAIALAYAQVGGGPVAVRSSGAQEDGTEHSFAGQFDSFLNVRGLDQVVAHVRRCWASGFSERSLHYRARHRLPPDTGGVAVVLQRMVPAERSGVLFTADPATGRDDRHVVSAVHGLGEGLVSGAVDADTVVLDAATGEVLSTVIGEKKERYDAGTGPGCTVSPVAPEDRGTLCLTTEDLTRLHRAGLRITAHHGTPQDIEWAIADGTLWILQSRPVTALGRPLGTAPGHREPEGEERLWDNSNIIESFGGVVSPLTYTFAADTYAKVYESYARALGVRGDRLREVQEWTPYLLGYFHGRVYYNLYHWYRMVRLAPLYPLNRRVLEKALGVSESISDECADALHPFTPQTGLRGWFSRLSRTVIFTRRFLTVRKSMEVFHRDFYRAYEVFDNVDYDALPGDETHRRFRRLQRELIEKWGPMQVLDATVLLSVGILALLTRRWLPDAPEWLTWAAAAPDGPVESAEPARALAGLAARIRADDEVRRLLERTDDADARRALCEAGHTDVLAAVDAYVAAYGYRSPDELKLEVPDLRENPAGLFTLLREALRDTGRDTPGGRGKEADAYLDQRLRGPRRWVYERVRRKARAALTDRERLRFCRTRAFGAAKRMLRAMGRDLARAGAIDSWSDVFMLRLEEVHGAYEGRIAHTELRHLAALRRRQLAADAALHAPSRFTTRGAPYWSGNLERAGWSSGPAARSGVRELRGTPCCPGIAEGPAVVTDTPREIGGGILVAYRTDPGWVPALSSAAAVLVERGSPLTHVAVVARELGIPTVVQVRNATTEIRTGTLLRVDGAAGTVTVLADPPADDTAGGPAGHPDS
;
A
#
# COMPACT_ATOMS: atom_id res chain seq x y z
N LEU A 1 -18.89 -25.97 -44.90
CA LEU A 1 -20.08 -26.82 -44.64
C LEU A 1 -20.08 -27.14 -43.14
N SER A 2 -21.06 -26.62 -42.43
CA SER A 2 -21.20 -26.87 -40.97
C SER A 2 -21.49 -28.36 -40.76
N LEU A 3 -20.74 -29.00 -39.84
CA LEU A 3 -20.97 -30.37 -39.45
C LEU A 3 -22.14 -30.42 -38.49
N THR A 4 -23.15 -31.23 -38.76
CA THR A 4 -24.40 -31.23 -37.99
C THR A 4 -24.85 -32.65 -37.66
N VAL A 5 -25.45 -32.82 -36.47
CA VAL A 5 -26.10 -34.01 -36.01
C VAL A 5 -27.63 -33.82 -36.03
N GLY A 6 -28.37 -34.71 -36.67
CA GLY A 6 -29.86 -34.68 -36.79
C GLY A 6 -30.36 -34.06 -38.08
N SER A 7 -31.66 -34.24 -38.33
CA SER A 7 -32.37 -33.70 -39.54
C SER A 7 -33.48 -32.72 -39.12
N GLY A 8 -33.73 -31.70 -39.94
CA GLY A 8 -34.78 -30.73 -39.72
C GLY A 8 -34.39 -29.45 -38.93
N ARG A 9 -35.38 -28.80 -38.27
CA ARG A 9 -35.20 -27.51 -37.56
C ARG A 9 -34.32 -27.59 -36.26
N HIS A 10 -33.92 -28.75 -35.77
CA HIS A 10 -33.13 -28.97 -34.56
C HIS A 10 -31.80 -29.66 -34.85
N ARG A 11 -30.98 -29.12 -35.75
CA ARG A 11 -29.62 -29.59 -36.02
C ARG A 11 -28.65 -29.08 -34.93
N LEU A 12 -27.90 -30.00 -34.31
CA LEU A 12 -26.78 -29.66 -33.43
C LEU A 12 -25.54 -29.39 -34.27
N ARG A 13 -24.85 -28.28 -33.98
CA ARG A 13 -23.75 -27.79 -34.82
C ARG A 13 -22.41 -28.02 -34.15
N ILE A 14 -21.49 -28.64 -34.89
CA ILE A 14 -20.08 -28.69 -34.47
C ILE A 14 -19.34 -27.64 -35.30
N LEU A 15 -18.78 -26.67 -34.57
CA LEU A 15 -18.14 -25.51 -35.19
C LEU A 15 -16.65 -25.79 -35.38
N THR A 16 -16.11 -25.34 -36.49
CA THR A 16 -14.71 -25.51 -36.90
C THR A 16 -14.21 -24.22 -37.58
N SER A 17 -12.96 -24.21 -38.02
CA SER A 17 -12.42 -23.10 -38.83
C SER A 17 -13.17 -22.84 -40.14
N ALA A 18 -13.95 -23.80 -40.63
CA ALA A 18 -14.73 -23.69 -41.86
C ALA A 18 -16.20 -23.28 -41.65
N SER A 19 -16.62 -23.07 -40.41
CA SER A 19 -17.96 -22.63 -40.02
C SER A 19 -18.20 -21.15 -40.35
N ASP A 20 -19.46 -20.80 -40.59
CA ASP A 20 -19.86 -19.41 -40.87
C ASP A 20 -19.60 -18.50 -39.69
N VAL A 21 -19.20 -17.26 -39.97
CA VAL A 21 -18.90 -16.23 -38.94
C VAL A 21 -20.10 -15.95 -38.02
N SER A 22 -21.34 -15.96 -38.57
CA SER A 22 -22.56 -15.78 -37.80
C SER A 22 -22.82 -16.92 -36.80
N GLU A 23 -22.58 -18.18 -37.23
CA GLU A 23 -22.68 -19.35 -36.33
C GLU A 23 -21.63 -19.33 -35.22
N ILE A 24 -20.41 -18.95 -35.56
CA ILE A 24 -19.33 -18.77 -34.60
C ILE A 24 -19.66 -17.68 -33.58
N ALA A 25 -20.19 -16.54 -34.04
CA ALA A 25 -20.56 -15.43 -33.16
C ALA A 25 -21.64 -15.80 -32.13
N GLU A 26 -22.61 -16.65 -32.60
CA GLU A 26 -23.78 -17.02 -31.78
C GLU A 26 -23.48 -18.21 -30.84
N LEU A 27 -22.71 -19.23 -31.30
CA LEU A 27 -22.68 -20.52 -30.64
C LEU A 27 -21.31 -20.92 -30.03
N ALA A 28 -20.22 -20.25 -30.43
CA ALA A 28 -18.87 -20.76 -30.11
C ALA A 28 -18.33 -20.27 -28.75
N GLY A 29 -18.97 -19.28 -28.13
CA GLY A 29 -18.41 -18.59 -26.96
C GLY A 29 -17.16 -17.77 -27.30
N GLY A 30 -16.55 -17.14 -26.30
CA GLY A 30 -15.42 -16.19 -26.46
C GLY A 30 -14.16 -16.85 -27.03
N LYS A 31 -13.70 -17.94 -26.40
CA LYS A 31 -12.49 -18.66 -26.88
C LYS A 31 -12.66 -19.20 -28.31
N GLY A 32 -13.86 -19.78 -28.62
CA GLY A 32 -14.14 -20.27 -29.93
C GLY A 32 -14.12 -19.19 -31.01
N ARG A 33 -14.68 -18.01 -30.73
CA ARG A 33 -14.62 -16.82 -31.61
C ARG A 33 -13.18 -16.39 -31.87
N ASN A 34 -12.37 -16.30 -30.81
CA ASN A 34 -10.97 -15.86 -30.95
C ASN A 34 -10.13 -16.88 -31.76
N LEU A 35 -10.30 -18.19 -31.53
CA LEU A 35 -9.63 -19.21 -32.32
C LEU A 35 -10.02 -19.15 -33.82
N HIS A 36 -11.29 -18.91 -34.12
CA HIS A 36 -11.76 -18.72 -35.50
C HIS A 36 -11.09 -17.50 -36.14
N ALA A 37 -11.08 -16.35 -35.43
CA ALA A 37 -10.46 -15.11 -35.90
C ALA A 37 -8.95 -15.30 -36.20
N LEU A 38 -8.21 -15.92 -35.25
CA LEU A 38 -6.80 -16.24 -35.43
C LEU A 38 -6.53 -17.16 -36.63
N THR A 39 -7.37 -18.21 -36.80
CA THR A 39 -7.24 -19.14 -37.91
C THR A 39 -7.52 -18.45 -39.25
N ALA A 40 -8.58 -17.61 -39.31
CA ALA A 40 -8.92 -16.83 -40.50
C ALA A 40 -7.84 -15.80 -40.87
N ALA A 41 -7.14 -15.24 -39.87
CA ALA A 41 -6.00 -14.34 -40.05
C ALA A 41 -4.69 -15.05 -40.47
N GLY A 42 -4.70 -16.37 -40.62
CA GLY A 42 -3.58 -17.18 -41.13
C GLY A 42 -2.49 -17.43 -40.07
N PHE A 43 -2.81 -17.43 -38.80
CA PHE A 43 -1.89 -17.89 -37.76
C PHE A 43 -1.88 -19.41 -37.65
N HIS A 44 -0.77 -19.98 -37.22
CA HIS A 44 -0.65 -21.40 -36.93
C HIS A 44 -1.40 -21.69 -35.61
N VAL A 45 -2.65 -22.12 -35.74
CA VAL A 45 -3.50 -22.54 -34.62
C VAL A 45 -3.64 -24.06 -34.67
N PRO A 46 -3.47 -24.80 -33.56
CA PRO A 46 -3.74 -26.24 -33.53
C PRO A 46 -5.17 -26.54 -33.95
N SER A 47 -5.41 -27.68 -34.63
CA SER A 47 -6.77 -28.09 -35.03
C SER A 47 -7.73 -28.01 -33.86
N TRP A 48 -8.89 -27.42 -34.08
CA TRP A 48 -9.91 -27.20 -33.02
C TRP A 48 -11.31 -27.46 -33.60
N SER A 49 -12.19 -27.78 -32.65
CA SER A 49 -13.64 -27.84 -32.87
C SER A 49 -14.35 -27.29 -31.62
N VAL A 50 -15.58 -26.79 -31.79
CA VAL A 50 -16.38 -26.29 -30.67
C VAL A 50 -17.70 -27.06 -30.61
N ILE A 51 -18.00 -27.60 -29.47
CA ILE A 51 -19.31 -28.09 -29.07
C ILE A 51 -20.11 -26.84 -28.67
N GLY A 52 -21.07 -26.44 -29.53
CA GLY A 52 -21.77 -25.16 -29.44
C GLY A 52 -22.74 -25.05 -28.25
N LEU A 53 -23.21 -23.84 -28.00
CA LEU A 53 -24.25 -23.57 -26.99
C LEU A 53 -25.56 -24.32 -27.29
N ASP A 54 -25.86 -24.63 -28.56
CA ASP A 54 -27.02 -25.41 -28.96
C ASP A 54 -26.96 -26.88 -28.48
N VAL A 55 -25.75 -27.46 -28.39
CA VAL A 55 -25.55 -28.80 -27.83
C VAL A 55 -25.79 -28.79 -26.29
N PHE A 56 -25.33 -27.76 -25.59
CA PHE A 56 -25.65 -27.56 -24.18
C PHE A 56 -27.16 -27.39 -23.95
N ALA A 57 -27.81 -26.56 -24.75
CA ALA A 57 -29.26 -26.37 -24.69
C ALA A 57 -30.06 -27.63 -24.96
N GLU A 58 -29.60 -28.53 -25.87
CA GLU A 58 -30.20 -29.85 -26.11
C GLU A 58 -30.03 -30.76 -24.91
N PHE A 59 -28.85 -30.76 -24.27
CA PHE A 59 -28.59 -31.50 -23.05
C PHE A 59 -29.52 -30.98 -21.92
N ALA A 60 -29.61 -29.67 -21.72
CA ALA A 60 -30.44 -29.04 -20.68
C ALA A 60 -31.91 -29.46 -20.79
N ARG A 61 -32.49 -29.40 -22.00
CA ARG A 61 -33.86 -29.85 -22.27
C ARG A 61 -34.05 -31.32 -21.94
N GLY A 62 -33.11 -32.18 -22.33
CA GLY A 62 -33.16 -33.62 -22.10
C GLY A 62 -32.96 -34.06 -20.64
N SER A 63 -32.36 -33.23 -19.82
CA SER A 63 -32.00 -33.52 -18.43
C SER A 63 -32.87 -32.88 -17.39
N GLY A 64 -33.85 -32.03 -17.78
CA GLY A 64 -34.70 -31.28 -16.81
C GLY A 64 -33.98 -30.07 -16.17
N LEU A 65 -32.85 -29.64 -16.72
CA LEU A 65 -32.12 -28.49 -16.24
C LEU A 65 -32.80 -27.14 -16.54
N ASP A 66 -33.70 -27.11 -17.55
CA ASP A 66 -34.36 -25.86 -18.02
C ASP A 66 -35.08 -25.13 -16.88
N GLU A 67 -35.74 -25.87 -15.97
CA GLU A 67 -36.48 -25.27 -14.81
C GLU A 67 -35.47 -24.59 -13.84
N ARG A 68 -34.32 -25.22 -13.59
CA ARG A 68 -33.29 -24.66 -12.70
C ARG A 68 -32.56 -23.48 -13.33
N LEU A 69 -32.27 -23.55 -14.63
CA LEU A 69 -31.70 -22.42 -15.38
C LEU A 69 -32.66 -21.22 -15.41
N ALA A 70 -33.96 -21.46 -15.61
CA ALA A 70 -34.98 -20.43 -15.55
C ALA A 70 -35.09 -19.81 -14.14
N ALA A 71 -35.02 -20.61 -13.09
CA ALA A 71 -34.99 -20.13 -11.71
C ALA A 71 -33.77 -19.26 -11.41
N LEU A 72 -32.59 -19.66 -11.91
CA LEU A 72 -31.36 -18.87 -11.77
C LEU A 72 -31.45 -17.55 -12.56
N ALA A 73 -32.00 -17.59 -13.79
CA ALA A 73 -32.18 -16.42 -14.64
C ALA A 73 -33.20 -15.39 -14.08
N ALA A 74 -34.15 -15.85 -13.28
CA ALA A 74 -35.15 -15.00 -12.65
C ALA A 74 -34.59 -14.19 -11.45
N LEU A 75 -33.42 -14.50 -10.96
CA LEU A 75 -32.77 -13.77 -9.87
C LEU A 75 -32.26 -12.41 -10.37
N PRO A 76 -32.47 -11.31 -9.60
CA PRO A 76 -32.02 -9.99 -10.02
C PRO A 76 -30.50 -9.90 -10.04
N ALA A 77 -29.93 -9.20 -11.02
CA ALA A 77 -28.52 -8.90 -11.11
C ALA A 77 -28.12 -7.91 -10.01
N GLY A 78 -27.38 -8.37 -9.00
CA GLY A 78 -26.66 -7.54 -8.03
C GLY A 78 -27.54 -6.77 -7.03
N GLY A 79 -27.69 -7.30 -5.80
CA GLY A 79 -28.27 -6.60 -4.65
C GLY A 79 -27.20 -6.09 -3.69
N GLN A 80 -27.14 -4.76 -3.44
CA GLN A 80 -26.43 -4.16 -2.32
C GLN A 80 -27.40 -4.01 -1.14
N GLY A 81 -27.07 -4.61 0.01
CA GLY A 81 -27.84 -4.55 1.24
C GLY A 81 -27.96 -5.92 1.92
N ASP A 82 -28.52 -5.97 3.11
CA ASP A 82 -28.76 -7.24 3.86
C ASP A 82 -29.54 -8.28 3.05
N GLY A 83 -30.33 -7.86 2.06
CA GLY A 83 -30.96 -8.73 1.07
C GLY A 83 -30.00 -9.33 0.03
N GLY A 84 -28.81 -8.76 -0.17
CA GLY A 84 -27.86 -9.23 -1.16
C GLY A 84 -27.11 -10.51 -0.76
N ARG A 85 -26.93 -10.77 0.52
CA ARG A 85 -26.36 -12.04 1.01
C ARG A 85 -27.31 -13.22 0.76
N GLY A 86 -28.58 -13.07 1.10
CA GLY A 86 -29.58 -14.12 0.86
C GLY A 86 -29.78 -14.45 -0.62
N LEU A 87 -29.71 -13.45 -1.52
CA LEU A 87 -29.76 -13.66 -2.98
C LEU A 87 -28.54 -14.41 -3.51
N CYS A 88 -27.36 -14.14 -2.95
CA CYS A 88 -26.12 -14.83 -3.34
C CYS A 88 -26.13 -16.30 -2.85
N GLU A 89 -26.63 -16.56 -1.66
CA GLU A 89 -26.81 -17.90 -1.10
C GLU A 89 -27.82 -18.71 -1.94
N THR A 90 -28.97 -18.15 -2.27
CA THR A 90 -29.97 -18.81 -3.13
C THR A 90 -29.45 -19.07 -4.55
N ALA A 91 -28.68 -18.13 -5.14
CA ALA A 91 -28.04 -18.36 -6.43
C ALA A 91 -26.97 -19.47 -6.37
N ALA A 92 -26.21 -19.52 -5.28
CA ALA A 92 -25.20 -20.58 -5.07
C ALA A 92 -25.83 -21.96 -4.89
N GLU A 93 -26.95 -22.05 -4.16
CA GLU A 93 -27.69 -23.31 -3.98
C GLU A 93 -28.24 -23.82 -5.34
N ILE A 94 -28.92 -22.99 -6.10
CA ILE A 94 -29.44 -23.36 -7.41
C ILE A 94 -28.32 -23.77 -8.36
N ALA A 95 -27.19 -23.04 -8.36
CA ALA A 95 -26.02 -23.35 -9.18
C ALA A 95 -25.35 -24.66 -8.79
N ALA A 96 -25.29 -25.00 -7.48
CA ALA A 96 -24.79 -26.27 -7.02
C ALA A 96 -25.68 -27.43 -7.47
N GLU A 97 -27.01 -27.25 -7.45
CA GLU A 97 -27.96 -28.26 -7.98
C GLU A 97 -27.79 -28.44 -9.49
N ILE A 98 -27.60 -27.34 -10.26
CA ILE A 98 -27.31 -27.38 -11.70
C ILE A 98 -26.01 -28.16 -11.96
N ALA A 99 -24.93 -27.87 -11.24
CA ALA A 99 -23.67 -28.56 -11.40
C ALA A 99 -23.76 -30.07 -11.08
N ALA A 100 -24.50 -30.42 -10.04
CA ALA A 100 -24.77 -31.83 -9.67
C ALA A 100 -25.58 -32.55 -10.77
N LEU A 101 -26.62 -31.94 -11.32
CA LEU A 101 -27.43 -32.49 -12.40
C LEU A 101 -26.60 -32.66 -13.66
N ILE A 102 -25.74 -31.69 -14.05
CA ILE A 102 -24.81 -31.80 -15.19
C ILE A 102 -23.89 -33.01 -15.00
N GLY A 103 -23.42 -33.27 -13.78
CA GLY A 103 -22.56 -34.41 -13.44
C GLY A 103 -23.23 -35.78 -13.58
N THR A 104 -24.52 -35.90 -13.27
CA THR A 104 -25.24 -37.18 -13.08
C THR A 104 -26.26 -37.48 -14.18
N ALA A 105 -26.89 -36.48 -14.80
CA ALA A 105 -27.94 -36.68 -15.77
C ALA A 105 -27.45 -37.49 -17.00
N PRO A 106 -28.24 -38.39 -17.60
CA PRO A 106 -27.83 -39.12 -18.79
C PRO A 106 -27.66 -38.17 -19.99
N LEU A 107 -26.62 -38.39 -20.79
CA LEU A 107 -26.48 -37.71 -22.07
C LEU A 107 -27.39 -38.41 -23.10
N GLY A 108 -28.20 -37.62 -23.78
CA GLY A 108 -28.95 -38.14 -24.92
C GLY A 108 -28.05 -38.61 -26.06
N GLU A 109 -28.50 -39.56 -26.88
CA GLU A 109 -27.70 -40.11 -27.98
C GLU A 109 -27.17 -39.03 -28.94
N ARG A 110 -27.99 -38.07 -29.29
CA ARG A 110 -27.64 -36.93 -30.15
C ARG A 110 -26.50 -36.06 -29.57
N VAL A 111 -26.51 -35.80 -28.26
CA VAL A 111 -25.46 -35.02 -27.58
C VAL A 111 -24.16 -35.81 -27.58
N THR A 112 -24.21 -37.12 -27.30
CA THR A 112 -23.06 -38.00 -27.30
C THR A 112 -22.45 -38.09 -28.69
N GLU A 113 -23.28 -38.22 -29.75
CA GLU A 113 -22.87 -38.23 -31.14
C GLU A 113 -22.21 -36.88 -31.55
N ALA A 114 -22.75 -35.74 -31.08
CA ALA A 114 -22.19 -34.44 -31.32
C ALA A 114 -20.79 -34.30 -30.71
N ILE A 115 -20.60 -34.77 -29.46
CA ILE A 115 -19.29 -34.77 -28.80
C ILE A 115 -18.30 -35.66 -29.53
N ALA A 116 -18.75 -36.87 -29.95
CA ALA A 116 -17.92 -37.82 -30.72
C ALA A 116 -17.48 -37.24 -32.05
N LEU A 117 -18.38 -36.56 -32.78
CA LEU A 117 -18.08 -35.89 -34.04
C LEU A 117 -17.06 -34.75 -33.85
N ALA A 118 -17.24 -33.92 -32.81
CA ALA A 118 -16.31 -32.84 -32.44
C ALA A 118 -14.90 -33.38 -32.14
N TYR A 119 -14.82 -34.51 -31.40
CA TYR A 119 -13.54 -35.14 -31.08
C TYR A 119 -12.87 -35.75 -32.34
N ALA A 120 -13.63 -36.35 -33.24
CA ALA A 120 -13.13 -36.87 -34.48
C ALA A 120 -12.54 -35.76 -35.39
N GLN A 121 -13.14 -34.56 -35.39
CA GLN A 121 -12.68 -33.42 -36.19
C GLN A 121 -11.28 -32.91 -35.78
N VAL A 122 -10.88 -33.07 -34.55
CA VAL A 122 -9.52 -32.73 -34.09
C VAL A 122 -8.55 -33.90 -34.21
N GLY A 123 -8.96 -35.02 -34.86
CA GLY A 123 -8.12 -36.16 -35.15
C GLY A 123 -8.11 -37.26 -34.10
N GLY A 124 -8.99 -37.26 -33.11
CA GLY A 124 -9.17 -38.33 -32.12
C GLY A 124 -7.98 -38.60 -31.18
N GLY A 125 -6.95 -37.76 -31.18
CA GLY A 125 -5.76 -37.85 -30.34
C GLY A 125 -5.91 -37.12 -28.99
N PRO A 126 -4.79 -36.82 -28.34
CA PRO A 126 -4.83 -36.01 -27.13
C PRO A 126 -5.32 -34.59 -27.40
N VAL A 127 -6.26 -34.10 -26.58
CA VAL A 127 -6.87 -32.77 -26.72
C VAL A 127 -6.83 -31.98 -25.43
N ALA A 128 -6.84 -30.67 -25.56
CA ALA A 128 -7.26 -29.77 -24.49
C ALA A 128 -8.77 -29.58 -24.58
N VAL A 129 -9.48 -29.78 -23.46
CA VAL A 129 -10.93 -29.55 -23.32
C VAL A 129 -11.10 -28.27 -22.52
N ARG A 130 -11.60 -27.21 -23.17
CA ARG A 130 -11.63 -25.85 -22.59
C ARG A 130 -13.04 -25.30 -22.66
N SER A 131 -13.54 -24.78 -21.52
CA SER A 131 -14.79 -24.02 -21.52
C SER A 131 -14.68 -22.74 -22.35
N SER A 132 -15.78 -22.33 -22.94
CA SER A 132 -15.91 -21.13 -23.76
C SER A 132 -17.25 -20.45 -23.45
N GLY A 133 -17.27 -19.60 -22.44
CA GLY A 133 -18.47 -18.86 -22.03
C GLY A 133 -18.89 -17.81 -23.06
N ALA A 134 -20.17 -17.53 -23.16
CA ALA A 134 -20.71 -16.55 -24.13
C ALA A 134 -20.12 -15.15 -23.95
N GLN A 135 -19.80 -14.76 -22.70
CA GLN A 135 -19.24 -13.45 -22.31
C GLN A 135 -17.74 -13.52 -21.95
N GLU A 136 -17.12 -14.69 -22.08
CA GLU A 136 -15.70 -14.90 -21.80
C GLU A 136 -14.83 -14.25 -22.88
N ASP A 137 -13.63 -13.82 -22.51
CA ASP A 137 -12.66 -13.16 -23.40
C ASP A 137 -13.19 -11.92 -24.14
N GLY A 138 -14.18 -11.23 -23.56
CA GLY A 138 -14.67 -9.97 -24.08
C GLY A 138 -13.80 -8.77 -23.67
N THR A 139 -14.02 -7.63 -24.31
CA THR A 139 -13.29 -6.37 -24.02
C THR A 139 -13.58 -5.78 -22.64
N GLU A 140 -14.74 -6.10 -22.05
CA GLU A 140 -15.16 -5.56 -20.73
C GLU A 140 -14.94 -6.55 -19.58
N HIS A 141 -15.04 -7.85 -19.85
CA HIS A 141 -14.94 -8.91 -18.85
C HIS A 141 -14.11 -10.08 -19.38
N SER A 142 -12.99 -10.39 -18.69
CA SER A 142 -12.09 -11.48 -19.13
C SER A 142 -12.49 -12.85 -18.62
N PHE A 143 -13.20 -12.96 -17.50
CA PHE A 143 -13.47 -14.20 -16.77
C PHE A 143 -12.21 -15.07 -16.57
N ALA A 144 -11.02 -14.46 -16.49
CA ALA A 144 -9.76 -15.16 -16.37
C ALA A 144 -9.75 -16.09 -15.16
N GLY A 145 -9.44 -17.38 -15.35
CA GLY A 145 -9.37 -18.39 -14.30
C GLY A 145 -10.70 -18.75 -13.63
N GLN A 146 -11.85 -18.29 -14.17
CA GLN A 146 -13.18 -18.62 -13.61
C GLN A 146 -13.71 -19.97 -14.09
N PHE A 147 -13.30 -20.42 -15.27
CA PHE A 147 -13.75 -21.64 -15.90
C PHE A 147 -12.62 -22.68 -16.01
N ASP A 148 -12.98 -23.96 -16.03
CA ASP A 148 -12.01 -25.04 -16.06
C ASP A 148 -11.50 -25.35 -17.47
N SER A 149 -10.22 -25.77 -17.53
CA SER A 149 -9.57 -26.31 -18.74
C SER A 149 -8.80 -27.58 -18.37
N PHE A 150 -8.86 -28.58 -19.21
CA PHE A 150 -8.25 -29.89 -18.99
C PHE A 150 -7.34 -30.24 -20.14
N LEU A 151 -6.06 -30.51 -19.85
CA LEU A 151 -5.05 -30.84 -20.85
C LEU A 151 -4.84 -32.34 -20.99
N ASN A 152 -4.38 -32.75 -22.18
CA ASN A 152 -4.01 -34.12 -22.49
C ASN A 152 -5.13 -35.15 -22.25
N VAL A 153 -6.37 -34.77 -22.57
CA VAL A 153 -7.54 -35.67 -22.46
C VAL A 153 -7.54 -36.64 -23.64
N ARG A 154 -7.68 -37.94 -23.40
CA ARG A 154 -7.58 -39.01 -24.40
C ARG A 154 -8.76 -39.94 -24.35
N GLY A 155 -9.29 -40.34 -25.53
CA GLY A 155 -10.43 -41.23 -25.65
C GLY A 155 -11.78 -40.53 -25.43
N LEU A 156 -12.79 -41.01 -26.13
CA LEU A 156 -14.13 -40.40 -26.15
C LEU A 156 -14.75 -40.30 -24.76
N ASP A 157 -14.65 -41.38 -23.97
CA ASP A 157 -15.27 -41.40 -22.63
C ASP A 157 -14.70 -40.31 -21.72
N GLN A 158 -13.39 -40.10 -21.74
CA GLN A 158 -12.73 -39.02 -21.00
C GLN A 158 -13.11 -37.63 -21.55
N VAL A 159 -13.21 -37.49 -22.87
CA VAL A 159 -13.66 -36.22 -23.48
C VAL A 159 -15.09 -35.89 -23.00
N VAL A 160 -16.00 -36.87 -23.03
CA VAL A 160 -17.37 -36.72 -22.56
C VAL A 160 -17.40 -36.30 -21.08
N ALA A 161 -16.60 -36.96 -20.25
CA ALA A 161 -16.53 -36.64 -18.81
C ALA A 161 -16.03 -35.19 -18.58
N HIS A 162 -15.01 -34.72 -19.33
CA HIS A 162 -14.46 -33.38 -19.18
C HIS A 162 -15.34 -32.29 -19.83
N VAL A 163 -16.10 -32.61 -20.87
CA VAL A 163 -17.14 -31.71 -21.42
C VAL A 163 -18.18 -31.39 -20.34
N ARG A 164 -18.66 -32.41 -19.61
CA ARG A 164 -19.57 -32.20 -18.47
C ARG A 164 -18.96 -31.33 -17.39
N ARG A 165 -17.69 -31.55 -17.04
CA ARG A 165 -16.97 -30.70 -16.06
C ARG A 165 -16.85 -29.26 -16.53
N CYS A 166 -16.57 -29.00 -17.82
CA CYS A 166 -16.56 -27.68 -18.42
C CYS A 166 -17.94 -26.99 -18.31
N TRP A 167 -19.03 -27.73 -18.61
CA TRP A 167 -20.39 -27.20 -18.45
C TRP A 167 -20.68 -26.84 -16.99
N ALA A 168 -20.34 -27.73 -16.06
CA ALA A 168 -20.55 -27.51 -14.62
C ALA A 168 -19.74 -26.31 -14.08
N SER A 169 -18.52 -26.08 -14.60
CA SER A 169 -17.66 -24.96 -14.16
C SER A 169 -18.29 -23.59 -14.40
N GLY A 170 -19.19 -23.44 -15.37
CA GLY A 170 -19.96 -22.24 -15.62
C GLY A 170 -20.88 -21.84 -14.46
N PHE A 171 -21.26 -22.81 -13.64
CA PHE A 171 -22.16 -22.65 -12.49
C PHE A 171 -21.42 -22.83 -11.16
N SER A 172 -20.10 -22.65 -11.13
CA SER A 172 -19.31 -22.68 -9.90
C SER A 172 -19.56 -21.44 -9.05
N GLU A 173 -19.40 -21.56 -7.74
CA GLU A 173 -19.49 -20.46 -6.79
C GLU A 173 -18.56 -19.30 -7.20
N ARG A 174 -17.37 -19.60 -7.68
CA ARG A 174 -16.38 -18.64 -8.19
C ARG A 174 -16.92 -17.84 -9.40
N SER A 175 -17.59 -18.51 -10.35
CA SER A 175 -18.21 -17.87 -11.51
C SER A 175 -19.36 -16.95 -11.09
N LEU A 176 -20.20 -17.36 -10.14
CA LEU A 176 -21.32 -16.57 -9.62
C LEU A 176 -20.82 -15.34 -8.86
N HIS A 177 -19.81 -15.46 -8.00
CA HIS A 177 -19.21 -14.33 -7.30
C HIS A 177 -18.61 -13.31 -8.28
N TYR A 178 -17.92 -13.77 -9.31
CA TYR A 178 -17.39 -12.90 -10.37
C TYR A 178 -18.53 -12.13 -11.05
N ARG A 179 -19.63 -12.80 -11.43
CA ARG A 179 -20.80 -12.19 -12.06
C ARG A 179 -21.48 -11.16 -11.16
N ALA A 180 -21.69 -11.52 -9.89
CA ALA A 180 -22.29 -10.62 -8.90
C ALA A 180 -21.43 -9.35 -8.71
N ARG A 181 -20.10 -9.49 -8.64
CA ARG A 181 -19.17 -8.37 -8.52
C ARG A 181 -19.22 -7.42 -9.73
N HIS A 182 -19.43 -7.96 -10.92
CA HIS A 182 -19.52 -7.19 -12.16
C HIS A 182 -20.96 -6.81 -12.56
N ARG A 183 -21.95 -7.07 -11.69
CA ARG A 183 -23.39 -6.82 -11.91
C ARG A 183 -23.94 -7.51 -13.16
N LEU A 184 -23.40 -8.67 -13.48
CA LEU A 184 -23.86 -9.50 -14.58
C LEU A 184 -24.99 -10.43 -14.10
N PRO A 185 -25.93 -10.82 -14.98
CA PRO A 185 -26.96 -11.80 -14.64
C PRO A 185 -26.34 -13.10 -14.11
N PRO A 186 -26.95 -13.78 -13.12
CA PRO A 186 -26.44 -15.03 -12.59
C PRO A 186 -26.48 -16.17 -13.63
N ASP A 187 -27.40 -16.11 -14.59
CA ASP A 187 -27.48 -17.05 -15.70
C ASP A 187 -26.30 -16.84 -16.67
N THR A 188 -25.64 -17.93 -17.06
CA THR A 188 -24.51 -17.92 -18.00
C THR A 188 -24.93 -17.97 -19.46
N GLY A 189 -26.21 -18.22 -19.78
CA GLY A 189 -26.66 -18.54 -21.14
C GLY A 189 -26.09 -19.83 -21.70
N GLY A 190 -25.48 -20.68 -20.83
CA GLY A 190 -24.77 -21.90 -21.20
C GLY A 190 -23.27 -21.72 -21.43
N VAL A 191 -22.58 -22.85 -21.60
CA VAL A 191 -21.13 -22.91 -21.82
C VAL A 191 -20.85 -23.76 -23.06
N ALA A 192 -20.25 -23.16 -24.09
CA ALA A 192 -19.67 -23.91 -25.20
C ALA A 192 -18.34 -24.55 -24.77
N VAL A 193 -17.91 -25.63 -25.44
CA VAL A 193 -16.67 -26.32 -25.12
C VAL A 193 -15.77 -26.43 -26.33
N VAL A 194 -14.55 -25.90 -26.22
CA VAL A 194 -13.52 -26.02 -27.24
C VAL A 194 -12.76 -27.32 -27.01
N LEU A 195 -12.65 -28.15 -28.06
CA LEU A 195 -11.70 -29.26 -28.19
C LEU A 195 -10.56 -28.80 -29.07
N GLN A 196 -9.34 -28.71 -28.54
CA GLN A 196 -8.17 -28.28 -29.27
C GLN A 196 -7.09 -29.35 -29.22
N ARG A 197 -6.50 -29.71 -30.38
CA ARG A 197 -5.42 -30.69 -30.44
C ARG A 197 -4.23 -30.23 -29.59
N MET A 198 -3.70 -31.15 -28.77
CA MET A 198 -2.49 -30.87 -27.96
C MET A 198 -1.27 -30.69 -28.87
N VAL A 199 -0.49 -29.66 -28.58
CA VAL A 199 0.84 -29.44 -29.14
C VAL A 199 1.86 -30.05 -28.19
N PRO A 200 2.79 -30.89 -28.62
CA PRO A 200 3.87 -31.43 -27.80
C PRO A 200 4.94 -30.37 -27.61
N ALA A 201 4.61 -29.36 -26.79
CA ALA A 201 5.44 -28.17 -26.65
C ALA A 201 6.81 -28.51 -26.06
N GLU A 202 7.88 -28.07 -26.68
CA GLU A 202 9.22 -28.00 -26.11
C GLU A 202 9.36 -26.81 -25.16
N ARG A 203 8.72 -25.71 -25.57
CA ARG A 203 8.66 -24.42 -24.84
C ARG A 203 7.30 -23.81 -25.07
N SER A 204 6.82 -23.13 -24.06
CA SER A 204 5.53 -22.44 -24.13
C SER A 204 5.51 -21.25 -23.18
N GLY A 205 4.48 -20.42 -23.32
CA GLY A 205 4.38 -19.25 -22.48
C GLY A 205 3.25 -18.31 -22.84
N VAL A 206 3.37 -17.09 -22.36
CA VAL A 206 2.44 -16.01 -22.57
C VAL A 206 3.20 -14.81 -23.14
N LEU A 207 2.60 -14.15 -24.12
CA LEU A 207 3.06 -12.87 -24.67
C LEU A 207 1.97 -11.82 -24.42
N PHE A 208 2.28 -10.82 -23.61
CA PHE A 208 1.49 -9.62 -23.49
C PHE A 208 1.99 -8.57 -24.48
N THR A 209 1.12 -8.05 -25.34
CA THR A 209 1.49 -7.00 -26.30
C THR A 209 1.37 -5.58 -25.72
N ALA A 210 1.13 -5.48 -24.42
CA ALA A 210 1.34 -4.34 -23.58
C ALA A 210 1.69 -4.85 -22.18
N ASP A 211 2.50 -4.13 -21.43
CA ASP A 211 2.93 -4.54 -20.09
C ASP A 211 1.74 -4.50 -19.10
N PRO A 212 1.25 -5.66 -18.60
CA PRO A 212 0.09 -5.69 -17.72
C PRO A 212 0.35 -5.09 -16.32
N ALA A 213 1.61 -4.98 -15.91
CA ALA A 213 1.99 -4.45 -14.60
C ALA A 213 2.06 -2.92 -14.61
N THR A 214 2.51 -2.33 -15.72
CA THR A 214 2.71 -0.88 -15.84
C THR A 214 1.67 -0.19 -16.74
N GLY A 215 0.88 -0.96 -17.49
CA GLY A 215 -0.09 -0.45 -18.48
C GLY A 215 0.55 0.14 -19.73
N ARG A 216 1.86 -0.03 -19.95
CA ARG A 216 2.59 0.51 -21.08
C ARG A 216 2.38 -0.35 -22.33
N ASP A 217 1.97 0.27 -23.43
CA ASP A 217 1.76 -0.35 -24.74
C ASP A 217 2.96 -0.24 -25.68
N ASP A 218 4.01 0.48 -25.26
CA ASP A 218 5.30 0.57 -25.95
C ASP A 218 6.22 -0.63 -25.65
N ARG A 219 5.72 -1.66 -24.97
CA ARG A 219 6.48 -2.84 -24.56
C ARG A 219 5.70 -4.12 -24.75
N HIS A 220 6.38 -5.16 -25.20
CA HIS A 220 5.90 -6.53 -25.14
C HIS A 220 6.53 -7.24 -23.95
N VAL A 221 5.77 -8.04 -23.22
CA VAL A 221 6.26 -8.86 -22.11
C VAL A 221 6.07 -10.32 -22.46
N VAL A 222 7.17 -11.07 -22.56
CA VAL A 222 7.17 -12.50 -22.86
C VAL A 222 7.52 -13.28 -21.61
N SER A 223 6.63 -14.15 -21.15
CA SER A 223 6.93 -15.15 -20.11
C SER A 223 7.05 -16.53 -20.73
N ALA A 224 8.08 -17.30 -20.36
CA ALA A 224 8.39 -18.58 -21.02
C ALA A 224 8.85 -19.65 -20.02
N VAL A 225 8.45 -20.91 -20.31
CA VAL A 225 8.83 -22.10 -19.57
C VAL A 225 9.17 -23.25 -20.51
N HIS A 226 9.88 -24.27 -20.03
CA HIS A 226 10.06 -25.52 -20.74
C HIS A 226 8.79 -26.39 -20.68
N GLY A 227 8.47 -27.08 -21.78
CA GLY A 227 7.31 -27.95 -21.89
C GLY A 227 5.99 -27.19 -22.04
N LEU A 228 4.91 -27.72 -21.43
CA LEU A 228 3.56 -27.14 -21.47
C LEU A 228 3.42 -25.95 -20.53
N GLY A 229 2.61 -24.97 -20.90
CA GLY A 229 2.36 -23.74 -20.15
C GLY A 229 1.55 -23.89 -18.86
N GLU A 230 1.12 -25.09 -18.50
CA GLU A 230 0.34 -25.37 -17.29
C GLU A 230 1.04 -24.88 -16.01
N GLY A 231 2.35 -25.16 -15.90
CA GLY A 231 3.16 -24.73 -14.76
C GLY A 231 3.27 -23.21 -14.64
N LEU A 232 3.27 -22.49 -15.75
CA LEU A 232 3.27 -21.03 -15.79
C LEU A 232 1.89 -20.47 -15.36
N VAL A 233 0.81 -20.99 -15.97
CA VAL A 233 -0.56 -20.50 -15.72
C VAL A 233 -1.02 -20.79 -14.27
N SER A 234 -0.61 -21.93 -13.72
CA SER A 234 -0.89 -22.27 -12.32
C SER A 234 0.01 -21.56 -11.31
N GLY A 235 1.09 -20.89 -11.78
CA GLY A 235 2.09 -20.28 -10.91
C GLY A 235 3.02 -21.27 -10.20
N ALA A 236 3.06 -22.53 -10.64
CA ALA A 236 3.88 -23.58 -10.04
C ALA A 236 5.34 -23.52 -10.49
N VAL A 237 5.63 -22.90 -11.64
CA VAL A 237 6.97 -22.78 -12.22
C VAL A 237 7.35 -21.31 -12.32
N ASP A 238 8.54 -20.98 -11.86
CA ASP A 238 9.14 -19.65 -12.01
C ASP A 238 9.67 -19.48 -13.43
N ALA A 239 9.02 -18.63 -14.23
CA ALA A 239 9.24 -18.47 -15.65
C ALA A 239 10.33 -17.44 -15.97
N ASP A 240 10.98 -17.60 -17.13
CA ASP A 240 11.76 -16.51 -17.73
C ASP A 240 10.83 -15.37 -18.14
N THR A 241 11.25 -14.13 -17.92
CA THR A 241 10.52 -12.95 -18.35
C THR A 241 11.43 -12.06 -19.19
N VAL A 242 11.00 -11.76 -20.41
CA VAL A 242 11.71 -10.89 -21.35
C VAL A 242 10.81 -9.72 -21.71
N VAL A 243 11.31 -8.51 -21.56
CA VAL A 243 10.63 -7.29 -22.00
C VAL A 243 11.26 -6.81 -23.30
N LEU A 244 10.43 -6.64 -24.33
CA LEU A 244 10.84 -6.16 -25.64
C LEU A 244 10.26 -4.77 -25.88
N ASP A 245 11.00 -3.94 -26.60
CA ASP A 245 10.46 -2.73 -27.18
C ASP A 245 9.40 -3.07 -28.24
N ALA A 246 8.20 -2.51 -28.13
CA ALA A 246 7.09 -2.87 -29.01
C ALA A 246 7.29 -2.46 -30.47
N ALA A 247 8.07 -1.40 -30.75
CA ALA A 247 8.31 -0.91 -32.09
C ALA A 247 9.47 -1.64 -32.78
N THR A 248 10.56 -1.91 -32.05
CA THR A 248 11.80 -2.46 -32.64
C THR A 248 11.98 -3.94 -32.39
N GLY A 249 11.39 -4.49 -31.33
CA GLY A 249 11.61 -5.87 -30.87
C GLY A 249 12.94 -6.06 -30.13
N GLU A 250 13.66 -4.98 -29.81
CA GLU A 250 14.88 -5.04 -29.02
C GLU A 250 14.58 -5.49 -27.59
N VAL A 251 15.47 -6.31 -27.01
CA VAL A 251 15.36 -6.76 -25.62
C VAL A 251 15.73 -5.62 -24.69
N LEU A 252 14.76 -5.12 -23.91
CA LEU A 252 14.94 -4.07 -22.91
C LEU A 252 15.40 -4.63 -21.55
N SER A 253 14.88 -5.79 -21.16
CA SER A 253 15.29 -6.48 -19.94
C SER A 253 15.00 -7.97 -20.01
N THR A 254 15.77 -8.75 -19.27
CA THR A 254 15.60 -10.20 -19.13
C THR A 254 15.73 -10.59 -17.67
N VAL A 255 14.76 -11.34 -17.17
CA VAL A 255 14.79 -11.98 -15.85
C VAL A 255 14.69 -13.48 -16.09
N ILE A 256 15.70 -14.23 -15.67
CA ILE A 256 15.73 -15.69 -15.80
C ILE A 256 15.13 -16.31 -14.56
N GLY A 257 14.08 -17.12 -14.73
CA GLY A 257 13.43 -17.89 -13.69
C GLY A 257 14.23 -19.13 -13.29
N GLU A 258 13.99 -19.66 -12.09
CA GLU A 258 14.71 -20.83 -11.59
C GLU A 258 14.30 -22.16 -12.28
N LYS A 259 13.16 -22.21 -12.97
CA LYS A 259 12.61 -23.30 -13.81
C LYS A 259 12.98 -24.72 -13.36
N LYS A 260 12.73 -25.04 -12.08
CA LYS A 260 13.09 -26.36 -11.51
C LYS A 260 12.37 -27.54 -12.18
N GLU A 261 11.13 -27.32 -12.61
CA GLU A 261 10.22 -28.31 -13.12
C GLU A 261 9.66 -27.91 -14.48
N ARG A 262 9.33 -28.91 -15.27
CA ARG A 262 8.62 -28.75 -16.55
C ARG A 262 7.40 -29.67 -16.56
N TYR A 263 6.39 -29.24 -17.29
CA TYR A 263 5.17 -29.98 -17.50
C TYR A 263 5.16 -30.56 -18.90
N ASP A 264 4.98 -31.86 -19.02
CA ASP A 264 4.95 -32.57 -20.31
C ASP A 264 3.61 -33.32 -20.46
N ALA A 265 3.20 -33.56 -21.75
CA ALA A 265 2.08 -34.41 -22.05
C ALA A 265 2.48 -35.88 -21.84
N GLY A 266 2.12 -36.45 -20.71
CA GLY A 266 2.37 -37.86 -20.42
C GLY A 266 1.63 -38.84 -21.38
N THR A 267 1.88 -40.13 -21.22
CA THR A 267 1.15 -41.18 -21.94
C THR A 267 -0.27 -41.39 -21.43
N GLY A 268 -0.55 -41.01 -20.16
CA GLY A 268 -1.88 -40.99 -19.53
C GLY A 268 -2.58 -39.65 -19.65
N PRO A 269 -3.80 -39.50 -19.11
CA PRO A 269 -4.52 -38.23 -19.04
C PRO A 269 -3.83 -37.26 -18.07
N GLY A 270 -3.88 -35.97 -18.39
CA GLY A 270 -3.24 -34.90 -17.60
C GLY A 270 -1.77 -34.67 -17.98
N CYS A 271 -1.11 -33.81 -17.22
CA CYS A 271 0.29 -33.44 -17.38
C CYS A 271 1.19 -34.27 -16.45
N THR A 272 2.39 -34.59 -16.89
CA THR A 272 3.46 -35.20 -16.08
C THR A 272 4.48 -34.13 -15.72
N VAL A 273 4.87 -34.06 -14.45
CA VAL A 273 5.90 -33.14 -13.98
C VAL A 273 7.24 -33.86 -13.99
N SER A 274 8.25 -33.24 -14.61
CA SER A 274 9.62 -33.74 -14.65
C SER A 274 10.63 -32.60 -14.31
N PRO A 275 11.79 -32.93 -13.73
CA PRO A 275 12.81 -31.91 -13.42
C PRO A 275 13.45 -31.41 -14.72
N VAL A 276 13.72 -30.10 -14.76
CA VAL A 276 14.55 -29.49 -15.82
C VAL A 276 16.03 -29.79 -15.51
N ALA A 277 16.82 -30.08 -16.57
CA ALA A 277 18.25 -30.33 -16.41
C ALA A 277 18.97 -29.14 -15.73
N PRO A 278 19.91 -29.38 -14.82
CA PRO A 278 20.54 -28.30 -14.03
C PRO A 278 21.18 -27.21 -14.92
N GLU A 279 21.73 -27.58 -16.08
CA GLU A 279 22.33 -26.68 -17.06
C GLU A 279 21.30 -25.75 -17.72
N ASP A 280 20.05 -26.16 -17.84
CA ASP A 280 18.99 -25.38 -18.51
C ASP A 280 18.23 -24.44 -17.55
N ARG A 281 18.32 -24.69 -16.24
CA ARG A 281 17.60 -23.90 -15.23
C ARG A 281 18.00 -22.43 -15.20
N GLY A 282 19.30 -22.16 -15.37
CA GLY A 282 19.88 -20.81 -15.29
C GLY A 282 20.04 -20.12 -16.65
N THR A 283 19.51 -20.70 -17.72
CA THR A 283 19.61 -20.15 -19.08
C THR A 283 18.22 -19.74 -19.59
N LEU A 284 18.18 -18.72 -20.45
CA LEU A 284 16.95 -18.32 -21.11
C LEU A 284 16.44 -19.45 -21.99
N CYS A 285 15.18 -19.88 -21.82
CA CYS A 285 14.62 -20.97 -22.60
C CYS A 285 14.25 -20.58 -24.05
N LEU A 286 14.28 -19.27 -24.39
CA LEU A 286 14.01 -18.75 -25.73
C LEU A 286 15.28 -18.30 -26.45
N THR A 287 15.36 -18.59 -27.75
CA THR A 287 16.38 -18.04 -28.61
C THR A 287 16.00 -16.64 -29.10
N THR A 288 16.98 -15.90 -29.65
CA THR A 288 16.73 -14.59 -30.28
C THR A 288 15.75 -14.71 -31.45
N GLU A 289 15.79 -15.82 -32.16
CA GLU A 289 14.87 -16.08 -33.27
C GLU A 289 13.44 -16.30 -32.76
N ASP A 290 13.27 -17.04 -31.66
CA ASP A 290 11.97 -17.24 -31.03
C ASP A 290 11.36 -15.89 -30.54
N LEU A 291 12.16 -15.05 -29.91
CA LEU A 291 11.73 -13.72 -29.49
C LEU A 291 11.30 -12.85 -30.69
N THR A 292 12.05 -12.92 -31.80
CA THR A 292 11.70 -12.18 -33.00
C THR A 292 10.40 -12.69 -33.63
N ARG A 293 10.17 -14.00 -33.64
CA ARG A 293 8.91 -14.59 -34.11
C ARG A 293 7.72 -14.22 -33.24
N LEU A 294 7.90 -14.29 -31.93
CA LEU A 294 6.87 -13.90 -30.95
C LEU A 294 6.52 -12.40 -31.05
N HIS A 295 7.51 -11.53 -31.14
CA HIS A 295 7.30 -10.12 -31.37
C HIS A 295 6.48 -9.82 -32.62
N ARG A 296 6.86 -10.41 -33.78
CA ARG A 296 6.13 -10.25 -35.06
C ARG A 296 4.70 -10.80 -34.95
N ALA A 297 4.51 -11.95 -34.31
CA ALA A 297 3.19 -12.51 -34.08
C ALA A 297 2.33 -11.56 -33.21
N GLY A 298 2.90 -11.04 -32.15
CA GLY A 298 2.24 -10.07 -31.27
C GLY A 298 1.76 -8.82 -32.00
N LEU A 299 2.62 -8.20 -32.82
CA LEU A 299 2.26 -7.04 -33.64
C LEU A 299 1.10 -7.36 -34.64
N ARG A 300 1.17 -8.50 -35.31
CA ARG A 300 0.12 -8.90 -36.25
C ARG A 300 -1.21 -9.19 -35.55
N ILE A 301 -1.19 -9.85 -34.39
CA ILE A 301 -2.38 -10.17 -33.59
C ILE A 301 -2.99 -8.90 -33.05
N THR A 302 -2.18 -7.98 -32.50
CA THR A 302 -2.65 -6.67 -32.02
C THR A 302 -3.28 -5.85 -33.14
N ALA A 303 -2.64 -5.82 -34.33
CA ALA A 303 -3.19 -5.11 -35.49
C ALA A 303 -4.52 -5.73 -35.98
N HIS A 304 -4.67 -7.05 -35.87
CA HIS A 304 -5.91 -7.74 -36.26
C HIS A 304 -7.06 -7.47 -35.31
N HIS A 305 -6.80 -7.44 -33.96
CA HIS A 305 -7.83 -7.22 -32.96
C HIS A 305 -8.02 -5.74 -32.61
N GLY A 306 -7.11 -4.86 -32.98
CA GLY A 306 -7.15 -3.42 -32.71
C GLY A 306 -6.92 -3.04 -31.23
N THR A 307 -6.57 -3.98 -30.38
CA THR A 307 -6.33 -3.79 -28.93
C THR A 307 -5.16 -4.66 -28.46
N PRO A 308 -4.43 -4.28 -27.39
CA PRO A 308 -3.41 -5.11 -26.79
C PRO A 308 -3.93 -6.50 -26.41
N GLN A 309 -3.11 -7.52 -26.60
CA GLN A 309 -3.50 -8.91 -26.47
C GLN A 309 -2.62 -9.68 -25.46
N ASP A 310 -3.25 -10.58 -24.73
CA ASP A 310 -2.68 -11.65 -23.94
C ASP A 310 -2.72 -12.92 -24.79
N ILE A 311 -1.56 -13.42 -25.19
CA ILE A 311 -1.41 -14.47 -26.21
C ILE A 311 -0.73 -15.69 -25.59
N GLU A 312 -1.46 -16.81 -25.50
CA GLU A 312 -0.87 -18.10 -25.14
C GLU A 312 -0.23 -18.72 -26.39
N TRP A 313 1.01 -19.16 -26.26
CA TRP A 313 1.79 -19.72 -27.39
C TRP A 313 2.57 -20.97 -26.97
N ALA A 314 2.93 -21.77 -27.96
CA ALA A 314 3.81 -22.93 -27.81
C ALA A 314 4.76 -23.04 -29.02
N ILE A 315 5.95 -23.56 -28.75
CA ILE A 315 6.91 -23.93 -29.79
C ILE A 315 7.10 -25.44 -29.76
N ALA A 316 6.91 -26.07 -30.90
CA ALA A 316 7.13 -27.48 -31.15
C ALA A 316 7.68 -27.70 -32.57
N ASP A 317 8.71 -28.51 -32.69
CA ASP A 317 9.38 -28.80 -33.97
C ASP A 317 9.74 -27.52 -34.77
N GLY A 318 10.23 -26.50 -34.07
CA GLY A 318 10.58 -25.19 -34.63
C GLY A 318 9.40 -24.34 -35.11
N THR A 319 8.16 -24.78 -34.92
CA THR A 319 6.94 -24.05 -35.30
C THR A 319 6.35 -23.30 -34.08
N LEU A 320 6.05 -22.01 -34.28
CA LEU A 320 5.31 -21.22 -33.29
C LEU A 320 3.80 -21.44 -33.50
N TRP A 321 3.16 -21.97 -32.47
CA TRP A 321 1.73 -22.20 -32.39
C TRP A 321 1.08 -21.13 -31.51
N ILE A 322 -0.03 -20.55 -31.98
CA ILE A 322 -0.86 -19.65 -31.15
C ILE A 322 -2.01 -20.49 -30.60
N LEU A 323 -2.05 -20.60 -29.25
CA LEU A 323 -3.01 -21.46 -28.55
C LEU A 323 -4.29 -20.70 -28.21
N GLN A 324 -4.18 -19.44 -27.83
CA GLN A 324 -5.28 -18.53 -27.50
C GLN A 324 -4.80 -17.07 -27.61
N SER A 325 -5.73 -16.16 -27.91
CA SER A 325 -5.51 -14.71 -27.74
C SER A 325 -6.76 -14.10 -27.11
N ARG A 326 -6.54 -13.15 -26.20
CA ARG A 326 -7.63 -12.38 -25.59
C ARG A 326 -7.17 -10.95 -25.32
N PRO A 327 -8.10 -9.98 -25.25
CA PRO A 327 -7.76 -8.62 -24.88
C PRO A 327 -7.08 -8.56 -23.49
N VAL A 328 -6.03 -7.76 -23.34
CA VAL A 328 -5.44 -7.47 -22.04
C VAL A 328 -6.40 -6.54 -21.28
N THR A 329 -7.24 -7.10 -20.43
CA THR A 329 -8.19 -6.33 -19.59
C THR A 329 -7.57 -5.77 -18.34
N ALA A 330 -6.42 -6.28 -17.91
CA ALA A 330 -5.63 -5.82 -16.76
C ALA A 330 -4.69 -4.64 -17.05
N LEU A 331 -4.61 -4.21 -18.32
CA LEU A 331 -4.20 -2.83 -18.56
C LEU A 331 -5.23 -2.02 -17.81
N GLY A 332 -4.86 -1.48 -16.63
CA GLY A 332 -5.68 -0.50 -15.96
C GLY A 332 -6.14 0.43 -17.08
N ARG A 333 -7.39 0.25 -17.48
CA ARG A 333 -7.95 0.99 -18.63
C ARG A 333 -7.47 2.39 -18.42
N PRO A 334 -6.77 3.05 -19.33
CA PRO A 334 -6.75 4.48 -19.32
C PRO A 334 -8.22 4.84 -19.41
N LEU A 335 -8.86 5.12 -18.27
CA LEU A 335 -10.19 5.68 -18.28
C LEU A 335 -10.07 6.93 -19.14
N GLY A 336 -10.60 6.85 -20.33
CA GLY A 336 -10.67 7.98 -21.20
C GLY A 336 -10.11 7.84 -22.60
N THR A 337 -10.01 6.69 -23.17
CA THR A 337 -10.10 6.61 -24.63
C THR A 337 -11.55 6.30 -25.05
N ALA A 338 -12.49 7.10 -24.55
CA ALA A 338 -13.54 7.55 -25.44
C ALA A 338 -12.80 8.27 -26.60
N PRO A 339 -13.17 8.02 -27.88
CA PRO A 339 -12.50 8.66 -29.02
C PRO A 339 -12.50 10.17 -28.80
N GLY A 340 -11.32 10.77 -28.52
CA GLY A 340 -11.18 12.20 -28.28
C GLY A 340 -10.57 12.65 -26.95
N HIS A 341 -10.29 11.77 -25.97
CA HIS A 341 -9.57 12.20 -24.77
C HIS A 341 -8.04 12.16 -25.02
N ARG A 342 -7.46 13.35 -25.15
CA ARG A 342 -6.02 13.55 -25.08
C ARG A 342 -5.48 13.06 -23.74
N GLU A 343 -4.29 12.47 -23.71
CA GLU A 343 -3.56 12.31 -22.44
C GLU A 343 -3.53 13.64 -21.70
N PRO A 344 -3.65 13.65 -20.35
CA PRO A 344 -3.61 14.90 -19.62
C PRO A 344 -2.26 15.58 -19.88
N GLU A 345 -2.30 16.63 -20.70
CA GLU A 345 -1.17 17.54 -20.86
C GLU A 345 -1.06 18.36 -19.57
N GLY A 346 0.11 18.45 -18.99
CA GLY A 346 0.29 19.26 -17.79
C GLY A 346 1.48 18.84 -16.95
N GLU A 347 1.66 19.53 -15.85
CA GLU A 347 2.74 19.33 -14.91
C GLU A 347 2.67 17.92 -14.30
N GLU A 348 3.79 17.22 -14.35
CA GLU A 348 3.96 15.96 -13.64
C GLU A 348 4.20 16.23 -12.15
N ARG A 349 3.57 15.45 -11.28
CA ARG A 349 3.75 15.53 -9.84
C ARG A 349 4.05 14.15 -9.29
N LEU A 350 5.05 14.08 -8.42
CA LEU A 350 5.45 12.85 -7.75
C LEU A 350 4.98 12.89 -6.29
N TRP A 351 4.11 11.96 -5.92
CA TRP A 351 3.52 11.81 -4.60
C TRP A 351 4.22 10.70 -3.82
N ASP A 352 4.53 10.94 -2.55
CA ASP A 352 5.21 9.97 -1.67
C ASP A 352 4.73 10.13 -0.24
N ASN A 353 4.38 9.02 0.42
CA ASN A 353 3.95 9.04 1.81
C ASN A 353 4.93 8.37 2.78
N SER A 354 6.07 7.92 2.33
CA SER A 354 7.01 7.10 3.10
C SER A 354 7.43 7.71 4.44
N ASN A 355 7.49 9.04 4.53
CA ASN A 355 7.83 9.75 5.76
C ASN A 355 6.62 10.39 6.44
N ILE A 356 5.71 11.02 5.68
CA ILE A 356 4.59 11.76 6.26
C ILE A 356 3.60 10.84 6.98
N ILE A 357 3.59 9.57 6.64
CA ILE A 357 2.75 8.55 7.27
C ILE A 357 3.04 8.40 8.78
N GLU A 358 4.22 8.78 9.25
CA GLU A 358 4.54 8.84 10.69
C GLU A 358 3.74 9.91 11.44
N SER A 359 3.40 10.99 10.75
CA SER A 359 2.65 12.11 11.32
C SER A 359 1.15 11.98 11.05
N PHE A 360 0.78 11.43 9.89
CA PHE A 360 -0.58 11.30 9.40
C PHE A 360 -0.79 9.92 8.80
N GLY A 361 -0.82 8.88 9.63
CA GLY A 361 -0.91 7.49 9.19
C GLY A 361 -2.34 7.05 8.91
N GLY A 362 -2.49 6.07 7.99
CA GLY A 362 -3.81 5.56 7.60
C GLY A 362 -4.69 6.64 6.99
N VAL A 363 -5.98 6.52 7.16
CA VAL A 363 -6.93 7.57 6.77
C VAL A 363 -6.94 8.73 7.77
N VAL A 364 -7.12 9.92 7.26
CA VAL A 364 -7.07 11.21 7.96
C VAL A 364 -8.32 11.99 7.62
N SER A 365 -8.91 12.65 8.59
CA SER A 365 -10.09 13.48 8.35
C SER A 365 -9.80 14.67 7.42
N PRO A 366 -10.80 15.15 6.66
CA PRO A 366 -10.65 16.34 5.82
C PRO A 366 -10.19 17.58 6.60
N LEU A 367 -10.65 17.75 7.85
CA LEU A 367 -10.22 18.86 8.69
C LEU A 367 -8.73 18.77 9.04
N THR A 368 -8.27 17.62 9.47
CA THR A 368 -6.85 17.40 9.79
C THR A 368 -5.97 17.65 8.56
N TYR A 369 -6.37 17.14 7.38
CA TYR A 369 -5.62 17.38 6.15
C TYR A 369 -5.56 18.88 5.80
N THR A 370 -6.69 19.58 5.78
CA THR A 370 -6.72 21.00 5.38
C THR A 370 -6.01 21.91 6.37
N PHE A 371 -6.10 21.59 7.67
CA PHE A 371 -5.32 22.25 8.72
C PHE A 371 -3.81 22.01 8.56
N ALA A 372 -3.40 20.78 8.28
CA ALA A 372 -2.00 20.44 8.02
C ALA A 372 -1.49 21.16 6.77
N ALA A 373 -2.23 21.14 5.66
CA ALA A 373 -1.85 21.79 4.40
C ALA A 373 -1.68 23.30 4.56
N ASP A 374 -2.62 23.97 5.22
CA ASP A 374 -2.52 25.42 5.56
C ASP A 374 -1.29 25.70 6.45
N THR A 375 -1.08 24.86 7.47
CA THR A 375 0.07 24.99 8.38
C THR A 375 1.40 24.86 7.62
N TYR A 376 1.55 23.81 6.79
CA TYR A 376 2.76 23.58 6.01
C TYR A 376 3.03 24.75 5.06
N ALA A 377 2.04 25.21 4.31
CA ALA A 377 2.18 26.35 3.41
C ALA A 377 2.74 27.59 4.12
N LYS A 378 2.11 27.98 5.25
CA LYS A 378 2.51 29.18 6.02
C LYS A 378 3.88 29.05 6.67
N VAL A 379 4.18 27.88 7.22
CA VAL A 379 5.47 27.60 7.88
C VAL A 379 6.61 27.67 6.86
N TYR A 380 6.46 27.04 5.68
CA TYR A 380 7.53 27.05 4.67
C TYR A 380 7.64 28.35 3.90
N GLU A 381 6.56 29.11 3.73
CA GLU A 381 6.62 30.50 3.28
C GLU A 381 7.40 31.36 4.27
N SER A 382 7.12 31.27 5.56
CA SER A 382 7.84 31.95 6.62
C SER A 382 9.32 31.55 6.68
N TYR A 383 9.64 30.27 6.42
CA TYR A 383 11.01 29.78 6.28
C TYR A 383 11.74 30.44 5.11
N ALA A 384 11.11 30.55 3.94
CA ALA A 384 11.69 31.23 2.78
C ALA A 384 12.00 32.70 3.10
N ARG A 385 11.05 33.41 3.76
CA ARG A 385 11.27 34.78 4.26
C ARG A 385 12.43 34.85 5.24
N ALA A 386 12.55 33.88 6.13
CA ALA A 386 13.65 33.80 7.11
C ALA A 386 15.02 33.63 6.44
N LEU A 387 15.08 33.00 5.24
CA LEU A 387 16.27 32.86 4.42
C LEU A 387 16.53 34.06 3.51
N GLY A 388 15.75 35.15 3.66
CA GLY A 388 15.95 36.40 2.90
C GLY A 388 15.29 36.42 1.52
N VAL A 389 14.39 35.48 1.21
CA VAL A 389 13.58 35.48 -0.02
C VAL A 389 12.52 36.57 0.10
N ARG A 390 12.45 37.49 -0.87
CA ARG A 390 11.55 38.68 -0.87
C ARG A 390 11.07 38.99 -2.29
N GLY A 391 10.04 39.85 -2.39
CA GLY A 391 9.50 40.34 -3.67
C GLY A 391 8.99 39.24 -4.56
N ASP A 392 9.27 39.33 -5.86
CA ASP A 392 8.79 38.40 -6.88
C ASP A 392 9.14 36.95 -6.58
N ARG A 393 10.35 36.69 -6.09
CA ARG A 393 10.76 35.34 -5.69
C ARG A 393 9.92 34.74 -4.56
N LEU A 394 9.48 35.59 -3.63
CA LEU A 394 8.59 35.13 -2.56
C LEU A 394 7.21 34.82 -3.14
N ARG A 395 6.75 35.59 -4.14
CA ARG A 395 5.50 35.26 -4.85
C ARG A 395 5.60 33.92 -5.57
N GLU A 396 6.71 33.65 -6.27
CA GLU A 396 6.95 32.33 -6.89
C GLU A 396 6.94 31.18 -5.85
N VAL A 397 7.50 31.40 -4.65
CA VAL A 397 7.44 30.42 -3.56
C VAL A 397 5.99 30.23 -3.09
N GLN A 398 5.22 31.30 -2.99
CA GLN A 398 3.81 31.25 -2.58
C GLN A 398 2.91 30.51 -3.59
N GLU A 399 3.30 30.41 -4.85
CA GLU A 399 2.57 29.67 -5.88
C GLU A 399 2.59 28.14 -5.66
N TRP A 400 3.66 27.57 -5.08
CA TRP A 400 3.77 26.13 -4.90
C TRP A 400 3.70 25.65 -3.43
N THR A 401 3.93 26.51 -2.44
CA THR A 401 3.84 26.11 -1.03
C THR A 401 2.47 25.60 -0.60
N PRO A 402 1.31 26.07 -1.11
CA PRO A 402 0.02 25.47 -0.81
C PRO A 402 -0.12 24.02 -1.28
N TYR A 403 0.70 23.58 -2.22
CA TYR A 403 0.64 22.25 -2.84
C TYR A 403 1.75 21.30 -2.36
N LEU A 404 2.34 21.57 -1.18
CA LEU A 404 3.32 20.68 -0.55
C LEU A 404 2.74 19.32 -0.16
N LEU A 405 1.46 19.30 0.19
CA LEU A 405 0.72 18.10 0.58
C LEU A 405 -0.41 17.81 -0.41
N GLY A 406 -0.62 16.53 -0.69
CA GLY A 406 -1.78 16.01 -1.42
C GLY A 406 -2.63 15.12 -0.53
N TYR A 407 -3.90 14.96 -0.88
CA TYR A 407 -4.87 14.16 -0.14
C TYR A 407 -5.59 13.20 -1.09
N PHE A 408 -5.29 11.92 -1.01
CA PHE A 408 -5.80 10.90 -1.92
C PHE A 408 -6.40 9.74 -1.13
N HIS A 409 -7.64 9.41 -1.39
CA HIS A 409 -8.37 8.35 -0.68
C HIS A 409 -8.14 8.40 0.84
N GLY A 410 -8.40 9.57 1.42
CA GLY A 410 -8.23 9.79 2.84
C GLY A 410 -6.80 9.84 3.35
N ARG A 411 -5.77 9.74 2.51
CA ARG A 411 -4.37 9.67 2.93
C ARG A 411 -3.56 10.86 2.47
N VAL A 412 -2.58 11.24 3.27
CA VAL A 412 -1.72 12.41 3.02
C VAL A 412 -0.42 11.99 2.34
N TYR A 413 -0.02 12.74 1.33
CA TYR A 413 1.21 12.54 0.55
C TYR A 413 2.02 13.83 0.45
N TYR A 414 3.33 13.73 0.40
CA TYR A 414 4.19 14.82 -0.02
C TYR A 414 4.20 14.95 -1.55
N ASN A 415 4.10 16.17 -2.08
CA ASN A 415 4.53 16.46 -3.44
C ASN A 415 6.06 16.58 -3.44
N LEU A 416 6.76 15.51 -3.82
CA LEU A 416 8.21 15.46 -3.73
C LEU A 416 8.89 16.55 -4.56
N TYR A 417 8.37 16.95 -5.72
CA TYR A 417 8.97 17.99 -6.54
C TYR A 417 8.99 19.33 -5.79
N HIS A 418 7.93 19.66 -5.05
CA HIS A 418 7.91 20.88 -4.22
C HIS A 418 8.83 20.75 -2.99
N TRP A 419 9.00 19.53 -2.45
CA TRP A 419 9.97 19.28 -1.40
C TRP A 419 11.42 19.50 -1.88
N TYR A 420 11.78 19.07 -3.08
CA TYR A 420 13.10 19.35 -3.65
C TYR A 420 13.29 20.85 -3.89
N ARG A 421 12.26 21.59 -4.36
CA ARG A 421 12.27 23.06 -4.45
C ARG A 421 12.54 23.69 -3.08
N MET A 422 11.89 23.21 -2.03
CA MET A 422 12.04 23.68 -0.65
C MET A 422 13.47 23.45 -0.12
N VAL A 423 14.04 22.27 -0.30
CA VAL A 423 15.41 21.95 0.13
C VAL A 423 16.44 22.83 -0.57
N ARG A 424 16.19 23.20 -1.81
CA ARG A 424 17.07 24.09 -2.60
C ARG A 424 17.05 25.54 -2.14
N LEU A 425 16.15 25.94 -1.26
CA LEU A 425 16.23 27.24 -0.58
C LEU A 425 17.48 27.36 0.30
N ALA A 426 17.92 26.28 0.91
CA ALA A 426 19.15 26.24 1.70
C ALA A 426 20.40 26.09 0.80
N PRO A 427 21.57 26.62 1.21
CA PRO A 427 22.82 26.41 0.49
C PRO A 427 23.28 24.95 0.57
N LEU A 428 24.23 24.54 -0.28
CA LEU A 428 24.79 23.17 -0.35
C LEU A 428 23.75 22.11 -0.75
N TYR A 429 22.87 22.46 -1.69
CA TYR A 429 21.79 21.57 -2.16
C TYR A 429 22.22 20.13 -2.49
N PRO A 430 23.34 19.85 -3.24
CA PRO A 430 23.71 18.47 -3.56
C PRO A 430 24.00 17.61 -2.32
N LEU A 431 24.55 18.20 -1.26
CA LEU A 431 24.79 17.52 0.00
C LEU A 431 23.48 17.32 0.79
N ASN A 432 22.68 18.39 0.90
CA ASN A 432 21.41 18.37 1.62
C ASN A 432 20.39 17.42 0.97
N ARG A 433 20.36 17.33 -0.36
CA ARG A 433 19.49 16.40 -1.10
C ARG A 433 19.74 14.95 -0.70
N ARG A 434 20.99 14.47 -0.80
CA ARG A 434 21.35 13.07 -0.48
C ARG A 434 21.05 12.72 0.97
N VAL A 435 21.28 13.65 1.88
CA VAL A 435 20.97 13.44 3.31
C VAL A 435 19.46 13.44 3.54
N LEU A 436 18.71 14.32 2.84
CA LEU A 436 17.26 14.36 2.92
C LEU A 436 16.62 13.08 2.39
N GLU A 437 17.04 12.59 1.22
CA GLU A 437 16.51 11.35 0.62
C GLU A 437 16.65 10.16 1.58
N LYS A 438 17.81 10.04 2.25
CA LYS A 438 18.00 9.04 3.31
C LYS A 438 17.14 9.30 4.55
N ALA A 439 17.01 10.57 4.94
CA ALA A 439 16.24 10.94 6.14
C ALA A 439 14.72 10.79 5.94
N LEU A 440 14.23 11.00 4.72
CA LEU A 440 12.82 10.78 4.37
C LEU A 440 12.50 9.30 4.07
N GLY A 441 13.50 8.44 3.98
CA GLY A 441 13.28 7.05 3.62
C GLY A 441 12.78 6.87 2.18
N VAL A 442 13.16 7.79 1.29
CA VAL A 442 12.78 7.77 -0.12
C VAL A 442 13.37 6.51 -0.76
N SER A 443 12.52 5.61 -1.22
CA SER A 443 12.91 4.31 -1.75
C SER A 443 13.69 4.40 -3.06
N GLU A 444 13.37 5.43 -3.88
CA GLU A 444 14.01 5.70 -5.17
C GLU A 444 14.28 7.19 -5.30
N SER A 445 15.53 7.56 -5.54
CA SER A 445 15.91 8.94 -5.80
C SER A 445 15.44 9.37 -7.20
N ILE A 446 15.01 10.60 -7.35
CA ILE A 446 14.75 11.16 -8.69
C ILE A 446 16.08 11.34 -9.43
N SER A 447 16.05 11.33 -10.78
CA SER A 447 17.26 11.55 -11.58
C SER A 447 17.92 12.89 -11.26
N ASP A 448 19.24 12.97 -11.44
CA ASP A 448 19.98 14.19 -11.18
C ASP A 448 19.51 15.34 -12.10
N GLU A 449 19.16 15.04 -13.34
CA GLU A 449 18.61 16.01 -14.30
C GLU A 449 17.27 16.58 -13.83
N CYS A 450 16.34 15.72 -13.40
CA CYS A 450 15.07 16.17 -12.87
C CYS A 450 15.26 17.03 -11.62
N ALA A 451 16.10 16.57 -10.68
CA ALA A 451 16.38 17.31 -9.45
C ALA A 451 17.03 18.68 -9.72
N ASP A 452 17.89 18.79 -10.74
CA ASP A 452 18.55 20.04 -11.10
C ASP A 452 17.61 21.00 -11.81
N ALA A 453 16.57 20.54 -12.47
CA ALA A 453 15.53 21.38 -13.05
C ALA A 453 14.59 22.01 -12.00
N LEU A 454 14.45 21.42 -10.81
CA LEU A 454 13.55 21.89 -9.76
C LEU A 454 14.13 23.10 -9.01
N HIS A 455 13.78 24.29 -9.45
CA HIS A 455 14.14 25.54 -8.78
C HIS A 455 12.99 26.09 -7.92
N PRO A 456 13.28 26.66 -6.72
CA PRO A 456 12.26 27.28 -5.87
C PRO A 456 11.69 28.59 -6.44
N PHE A 457 12.43 29.23 -7.31
CA PHE A 457 12.08 30.45 -8.06
C PHE A 457 13.05 30.61 -9.23
N THR A 458 12.72 31.45 -10.19
CA THR A 458 13.52 31.73 -11.40
C THR A 458 14.96 32.11 -11.05
N PRO A 459 15.99 31.35 -11.49
CA PRO A 459 17.39 31.65 -11.20
C PRO A 459 17.83 32.93 -11.85
N GLN A 460 18.43 33.84 -11.07
CA GLN A 460 19.10 34.99 -11.63
C GLN A 460 20.52 34.64 -12.09
N THR A 461 20.90 35.12 -13.25
CA THR A 461 22.22 34.95 -13.84
C THR A 461 23.13 36.17 -13.56
N GLY A 462 24.41 36.05 -13.83
CA GLY A 462 25.38 37.11 -13.68
C GLY A 462 25.65 37.55 -12.24
N LEU A 463 26.13 38.78 -12.06
CA LEU A 463 26.54 39.35 -10.77
C LEU A 463 25.39 39.40 -9.75
N ARG A 464 24.17 39.74 -10.18
CA ARG A 464 22.98 39.77 -9.32
C ARG A 464 22.67 38.38 -8.75
N GLY A 465 22.79 37.33 -9.56
CA GLY A 465 22.64 35.96 -9.13
C GLY A 465 23.71 35.53 -8.13
N TRP A 466 24.94 35.91 -8.33
CA TRP A 466 26.06 35.65 -7.42
C TRP A 466 25.85 36.33 -6.05
N PHE A 467 25.55 37.64 -6.03
CA PHE A 467 25.26 38.38 -4.79
C PHE A 467 24.07 37.78 -4.03
N SER A 468 23.03 37.37 -4.74
CA SER A 468 21.87 36.74 -4.14
C SER A 468 22.21 35.39 -3.49
N ARG A 469 23.03 34.57 -4.14
CA ARG A 469 23.50 33.27 -3.55
C ARG A 469 24.38 33.54 -2.33
N LEU A 470 25.33 34.50 -2.44
CA LEU A 470 26.18 34.84 -1.32
C LEU A 470 25.39 35.38 -0.12
N SER A 471 24.45 36.30 -0.33
CA SER A 471 23.60 36.86 0.74
C SER A 471 22.81 35.73 1.45
N ARG A 472 22.18 34.83 0.71
CA ARG A 472 21.45 33.68 1.32
C ARG A 472 22.39 32.75 2.09
N THR A 473 23.58 32.49 1.56
CA THR A 473 24.58 31.68 2.27
C THR A 473 25.01 32.33 3.57
N VAL A 474 25.26 33.66 3.57
CA VAL A 474 25.59 34.40 4.79
C VAL A 474 24.44 34.36 5.81
N ILE A 475 23.20 34.61 5.37
CA ILE A 475 22.01 34.56 6.24
C ILE A 475 21.86 33.13 6.85
N PHE A 476 21.96 32.10 6.01
CA PHE A 476 21.86 30.70 6.45
C PHE A 476 22.99 30.35 7.46
N THR A 477 24.23 30.69 7.14
CA THR A 477 25.38 30.44 8.02
C THR A 477 25.21 31.13 9.38
N ARG A 478 24.78 32.43 9.37
CA ARG A 478 24.49 33.13 10.60
C ARG A 478 23.40 32.39 11.42
N ARG A 479 22.29 31.99 10.80
CA ARG A 479 21.22 31.26 11.46
C ARG A 479 21.67 29.90 11.95
N PHE A 480 22.44 29.17 11.14
CA PHE A 480 23.06 27.90 11.53
C PHE A 480 23.93 28.04 12.79
N LEU A 481 24.73 29.10 12.89
CA LEU A 481 25.58 29.35 14.03
C LEU A 481 24.77 29.76 15.28
N THR A 482 23.69 30.50 15.10
CA THR A 482 22.86 31.05 16.20
C THR A 482 21.59 30.22 16.50
N VAL A 483 21.41 29.05 15.87
CA VAL A 483 20.17 28.28 15.97
C VAL A 483 19.78 27.98 17.41
N ARG A 484 20.72 27.59 18.26
CA ARG A 484 20.48 27.26 19.66
C ARG A 484 19.91 28.48 20.44
N LYS A 485 20.52 29.65 20.27
CA LYS A 485 20.02 30.91 20.87
C LYS A 485 18.62 31.26 20.35
N SER A 486 18.39 31.04 19.06
CA SER A 486 17.07 31.24 18.46
C SER A 486 16.02 30.27 19.03
N MET A 487 16.42 29.02 19.30
CA MET A 487 15.54 28.01 19.95
C MET A 487 15.17 28.40 21.38
N GLU A 488 16.13 28.85 22.19
CA GLU A 488 15.87 29.30 23.55
C GLU A 488 14.88 30.47 23.59
N VAL A 489 15.03 31.42 22.66
CA VAL A 489 14.09 32.55 22.51
C VAL A 489 12.71 32.06 22.05
N PHE A 490 12.67 31.20 21.03
CA PHE A 490 11.43 30.64 20.53
C PHE A 490 10.67 29.85 21.61
N HIS A 491 11.37 29.00 22.37
CA HIS A 491 10.78 28.21 23.45
C HIS A 491 10.12 29.10 24.49
N ARG A 492 10.84 30.09 24.99
CA ARG A 492 10.31 31.05 25.96
C ARG A 492 9.08 31.77 25.45
N ASP A 493 9.14 32.26 24.20
CA ASP A 493 8.06 33.05 23.61
C ASP A 493 6.85 32.13 23.24
N PHE A 494 7.10 30.86 22.87
CA PHE A 494 6.08 29.87 22.64
C PHE A 494 5.30 29.55 23.93
N TYR A 495 5.98 29.21 25.03
CA TYR A 495 5.28 28.86 26.28
C TYR A 495 4.51 30.01 26.85
N ARG A 496 5.05 31.25 26.79
CA ARG A 496 4.31 32.44 27.19
C ARG A 496 3.03 32.64 26.35
N ALA A 497 3.08 32.40 25.07
CA ALA A 497 1.89 32.50 24.23
C ALA A 497 0.94 31.32 24.47
N TYR A 498 1.48 30.11 24.69
CA TYR A 498 0.70 28.88 24.91
C TYR A 498 -0.14 28.93 26.19
N GLU A 499 0.38 29.51 27.26
CA GLU A 499 -0.33 29.66 28.55
C GLU A 499 -1.72 30.30 28.38
N VAL A 500 -1.89 31.19 27.42
CA VAL A 500 -3.18 31.85 27.12
C VAL A 500 -4.23 30.85 26.58
N PHE A 501 -3.77 29.72 26.06
CA PHE A 501 -4.62 28.69 25.41
C PHE A 501 -4.75 27.41 26.25
N ASP A 502 -3.86 27.15 27.21
CA ASP A 502 -3.79 25.84 27.89
C ASP A 502 -4.92 25.63 28.92
N ASN A 503 -5.15 26.58 29.81
CA ASN A 503 -6.08 26.44 30.94
C ASN A 503 -7.44 27.10 30.67
N VAL A 504 -7.99 26.93 29.45
CA VAL A 504 -9.27 27.50 29.05
C VAL A 504 -10.29 26.40 28.88
N ASP A 505 -11.44 26.56 29.53
CA ASP A 505 -12.63 25.75 29.27
C ASP A 505 -13.33 26.31 28.01
N TYR A 506 -13.06 25.70 26.87
CA TYR A 506 -13.62 26.11 25.59
C TYR A 506 -15.11 25.77 25.44
N ASP A 507 -15.63 24.83 26.26
CA ASP A 507 -17.03 24.46 26.24
C ASP A 507 -17.94 25.49 26.93
N ALA A 508 -17.36 26.23 27.85
CA ALA A 508 -18.04 27.35 28.51
C ALA A 508 -18.06 28.65 27.68
N LEU A 509 -17.29 28.68 26.56
CA LEU A 509 -17.22 29.86 25.69
C LEU A 509 -18.23 29.80 24.56
N PRO A 510 -18.73 30.96 24.08
CA PRO A 510 -19.44 31.04 22.81
C PRO A 510 -18.59 30.54 21.63
N GLY A 511 -19.19 29.89 20.65
CA GLY A 511 -18.48 29.30 19.48
C GLY A 511 -17.68 30.33 18.69
N ASP A 512 -18.21 31.52 18.50
CA ASP A 512 -17.52 32.62 17.82
C ASP A 512 -16.31 33.17 18.59
N GLU A 513 -16.32 33.16 19.92
CA GLU A 513 -15.16 33.48 20.74
C GLU A 513 -14.09 32.40 20.66
N THR A 514 -14.49 31.12 20.68
CA THR A 514 -13.59 29.99 20.50
C THR A 514 -12.94 30.04 19.11
N HIS A 515 -13.70 30.39 18.07
CA HIS A 515 -13.19 30.59 16.72
C HIS A 515 -12.19 31.74 16.65
N ARG A 516 -12.44 32.90 17.29
CA ARG A 516 -11.48 34.01 17.34
C ARG A 516 -10.17 33.60 18.01
N ARG A 517 -10.24 32.81 19.10
CA ARG A 517 -9.07 32.27 19.80
C ARG A 517 -8.33 31.25 18.94
N PHE A 518 -9.04 30.42 18.20
CA PHE A 518 -8.42 29.48 17.27
C PHE A 518 -7.63 30.21 16.14
N ARG A 519 -8.20 31.24 15.56
CA ARG A 519 -7.50 32.11 14.58
C ARG A 519 -6.27 32.80 15.23
N ARG A 520 -6.36 33.17 16.49
CA ARG A 520 -5.23 33.73 17.23
C ARG A 520 -4.13 32.68 17.47
N LEU A 521 -4.49 31.46 17.84
CA LEU A 521 -3.55 30.33 17.97
C LEU A 521 -2.78 30.10 16.67
N GLN A 522 -3.47 30.05 15.53
CA GLN A 522 -2.83 29.88 14.22
C GLN A 522 -1.75 30.96 14.00
N ARG A 523 -2.08 32.23 14.23
CA ARG A 523 -1.13 33.35 14.02
C ARG A 523 0.02 33.39 15.04
N GLU A 524 -0.25 33.16 16.29
CA GLU A 524 0.72 33.33 17.38
C GLU A 524 1.62 32.12 17.60
N LEU A 525 1.11 30.91 17.42
CA LEU A 525 1.88 29.71 17.67
C LEU A 525 2.36 29.06 16.36
N ILE A 526 1.47 28.92 15.34
CA ILE A 526 1.76 28.11 14.16
C ILE A 526 2.57 28.89 13.12
N GLU A 527 2.12 30.08 12.72
CA GLU A 527 2.79 30.85 11.65
C GLU A 527 4.21 31.31 12.03
N LYS A 528 4.52 31.42 13.33
CA LYS A 528 5.86 31.79 13.82
C LYS A 528 6.88 30.66 13.74
N TRP A 529 6.47 29.46 13.36
CA TRP A 529 7.33 28.27 13.32
C TRP A 529 8.38 28.28 12.19
N GLY A 530 8.12 29.00 11.12
CA GLY A 530 8.96 28.98 9.91
C GLY A 530 10.45 29.21 10.15
N PRO A 531 10.90 30.20 10.95
CA PRO A 531 12.31 30.39 11.23
C PRO A 531 13.00 29.21 11.89
N MET A 532 12.23 28.34 12.56
CA MET A 532 12.76 27.16 13.23
C MET A 532 13.06 26.00 12.29
N GLN A 533 12.55 26.03 11.05
CA GLN A 533 12.89 25.04 10.03
C GLN A 533 14.40 25.00 9.68
N VAL A 534 15.13 26.06 10.00
CA VAL A 534 16.61 26.05 9.94
C VAL A 534 17.20 24.97 10.87
N LEU A 535 16.49 24.55 11.92
CA LEU A 535 16.94 23.50 12.83
C LEU A 535 16.99 22.14 12.12
N ASP A 536 15.98 21.79 11.34
CA ASP A 536 15.98 20.54 10.57
C ASP A 536 17.15 20.53 9.55
N ALA A 537 17.37 21.65 8.85
CA ALA A 537 18.54 21.80 7.98
C ALA A 537 19.86 21.72 8.77
N THR A 538 19.90 22.21 10.02
CA THR A 538 21.08 22.11 10.89
C THR A 538 21.34 20.67 11.32
N VAL A 539 20.32 19.89 11.68
CA VAL A 539 20.43 18.46 11.99
C VAL A 539 21.00 17.72 10.79
N LEU A 540 20.36 17.88 9.61
CA LEU A 540 20.80 17.21 8.38
C LEU A 540 22.26 17.52 8.04
N LEU A 541 22.64 18.79 8.07
CA LEU A 541 23.99 19.23 7.73
C LEU A 541 25.03 18.75 8.76
N SER A 542 24.74 18.87 10.06
CA SER A 542 25.70 18.48 11.10
C SER A 542 25.89 16.96 11.17
N VAL A 543 24.82 16.18 11.03
CA VAL A 543 24.91 14.71 10.96
C VAL A 543 25.59 14.27 9.65
N GLY A 544 25.29 14.94 8.53
CA GLY A 544 25.95 14.66 7.25
C GLY A 544 27.45 14.93 7.28
N ILE A 545 27.88 16.04 7.90
CA ILE A 545 29.31 16.33 8.12
C ILE A 545 29.93 15.28 9.06
N LEU A 546 29.24 14.92 10.14
CA LEU A 546 29.71 13.90 11.07
C LEU A 546 29.92 12.55 10.34
N ALA A 547 28.98 12.13 9.51
CA ALA A 547 29.07 10.93 8.69
C ALA A 547 30.27 10.98 7.70
N LEU A 548 30.48 12.15 7.07
CA LEU A 548 31.62 12.35 6.19
C LEU A 548 32.96 12.23 6.92
N LEU A 549 33.07 12.85 8.10
CA LEU A 549 34.26 12.77 8.93
C LEU A 549 34.51 11.35 9.44
N THR A 550 33.45 10.63 9.84
CA THR A 550 33.53 9.22 10.23
C THR A 550 34.11 8.38 9.10
N ARG A 551 33.56 8.46 7.89
CA ARG A 551 34.06 7.70 6.73
C ARG A 551 35.50 8.06 6.38
N ARG A 552 35.88 9.34 6.48
CA ARG A 552 37.20 9.82 6.06
C ARG A 552 38.32 9.51 7.06
N TRP A 553 38.01 9.51 8.37
CA TRP A 553 38.98 9.38 9.43
C TRP A 553 38.93 8.05 10.18
N LEU A 554 37.83 7.31 10.03
CA LEU A 554 37.56 6.03 10.66
C LEU A 554 36.92 5.06 9.61
N PRO A 555 37.71 4.62 8.60
CA PRO A 555 37.16 3.83 7.49
C PRO A 555 36.59 2.48 7.97
N ASP A 556 37.11 1.93 9.05
CA ASP A 556 36.67 0.66 9.67
C ASP A 556 35.58 0.87 10.75
N ALA A 557 34.99 2.05 10.79
CA ALA A 557 33.92 2.35 11.78
C ALA A 557 32.63 1.56 11.46
N PRO A 558 32.04 0.94 12.49
CA PRO A 558 30.76 0.27 12.31
C PRO A 558 29.67 1.28 11.90
N GLU A 559 28.71 0.86 11.12
CA GLU A 559 27.66 1.73 10.57
C GLU A 559 26.84 2.47 11.66
N TRP A 560 26.68 1.87 12.82
CA TRP A 560 25.97 2.46 13.95
C TRP A 560 26.72 3.64 14.61
N LEU A 561 28.04 3.76 14.44
CA LEU A 561 28.88 4.73 15.15
C LEU A 561 28.44 6.18 14.93
N THR A 562 28.12 6.55 13.71
CA THR A 562 27.71 7.93 13.37
C THR A 562 26.46 8.35 14.14
N TRP A 563 25.47 7.46 14.22
CA TRP A 563 24.23 7.73 14.90
C TRP A 563 24.37 7.68 16.43
N ALA A 564 25.11 6.72 16.96
CA ALA A 564 25.40 6.67 18.39
C ALA A 564 26.26 7.86 18.87
N ALA A 565 27.20 8.31 18.03
CA ALA A 565 27.96 9.53 18.31
C ALA A 565 27.10 10.80 18.27
N ALA A 566 26.08 10.84 17.43
CA ALA A 566 25.15 11.97 17.33
C ALA A 566 24.03 11.94 18.40
N ALA A 567 23.85 10.83 19.11
CA ALA A 567 22.83 10.70 20.14
C ALA A 567 23.02 11.77 21.25
N PRO A 568 21.95 12.36 21.77
CA PRO A 568 22.03 13.37 22.81
C PRO A 568 22.76 12.91 24.08
N ASP A 569 23.39 13.83 24.80
CA ASP A 569 24.01 13.56 26.08
C ASP A 569 22.92 13.66 27.20
N GLY A 570 22.50 12.52 27.73
CA GLY A 570 21.53 12.45 28.81
C GLY A 570 20.08 12.23 28.34
N PRO A 571 19.14 12.19 29.29
CA PRO A 571 17.77 11.84 28.99
C PRO A 571 17.11 12.89 28.08
N VAL A 572 16.59 12.44 26.94
CA VAL A 572 15.84 13.31 26.04
C VAL A 572 14.45 13.56 26.61
N GLU A 573 13.95 14.78 26.42
CA GLU A 573 12.60 15.18 26.86
C GLU A 573 11.52 14.22 26.31
N SER A 574 11.74 13.65 25.11
CA SER A 574 10.85 12.65 24.50
C SER A 574 10.76 11.31 25.24
N ALA A 575 11.75 10.95 26.06
CA ALA A 575 11.71 9.76 26.91
C ALA A 575 11.14 10.02 28.32
N GLU A 576 10.88 11.28 28.68
CA GLU A 576 10.29 11.64 29.98
C GLU A 576 8.92 11.01 30.22
N PRO A 577 7.97 10.99 29.25
CA PRO A 577 6.67 10.34 29.45
C PRO A 577 6.82 8.85 29.80
N ALA A 578 7.71 8.13 29.12
CA ALA A 578 7.95 6.71 29.38
C ALA A 578 8.55 6.48 30.78
N ARG A 579 9.52 7.32 31.17
CA ARG A 579 10.11 7.25 32.51
C ARG A 579 9.12 7.61 33.62
N ALA A 580 8.31 8.63 33.39
CA ALA A 580 7.24 9.02 34.34
C ALA A 580 6.20 7.89 34.48
N LEU A 581 5.85 7.24 33.36
CA LEU A 581 4.94 6.09 33.33
C LEU A 581 5.54 4.90 34.10
N ALA A 582 6.82 4.58 33.86
CA ALA A 582 7.54 3.53 34.60
C ALA A 582 7.62 3.83 36.12
N GLY A 583 7.84 5.08 36.48
CA GLY A 583 7.79 5.54 37.89
C GLY A 583 6.41 5.37 38.53
N LEU A 584 5.34 5.70 37.78
CA LEU A 584 3.96 5.50 38.23
C LEU A 584 3.65 3.99 38.36
N ALA A 585 4.05 3.18 37.36
CA ALA A 585 3.91 1.74 37.42
C ALA A 585 4.68 1.10 38.58
N ALA A 586 5.90 1.58 38.91
CA ALA A 586 6.66 1.12 40.06
C ALA A 586 5.95 1.41 41.40
N ARG A 587 5.31 2.58 41.54
CA ARG A 587 4.49 2.91 42.72
C ARG A 587 3.27 1.99 42.84
N ILE A 588 2.55 1.77 41.74
CA ILE A 588 1.38 0.87 41.71
C ILE A 588 1.79 -0.58 42.01
N ARG A 589 2.97 -1.01 41.48
CA ARG A 589 3.51 -2.37 41.71
C ARG A 589 3.79 -2.63 43.19
N ALA A 590 4.14 -1.62 43.94
CA ALA A 590 4.37 -1.70 45.38
C ALA A 590 3.07 -1.85 46.20
N ASP A 591 1.90 -1.59 45.61
CA ASP A 591 0.59 -1.71 46.20
C ASP A 591 -0.22 -2.84 45.57
N ASP A 592 -0.27 -3.99 46.27
CA ASP A 592 -0.95 -5.19 45.79
C ASP A 592 -2.47 -5.02 45.60
N GLU A 593 -3.10 -4.13 46.32
CA GLU A 593 -4.54 -3.85 46.22
C GLU A 593 -4.84 -3.08 44.94
N VAL A 594 -4.12 -2.01 44.68
CA VAL A 594 -4.24 -1.21 43.44
C VAL A 594 -3.91 -2.05 42.22
N ARG A 595 -2.85 -2.86 42.28
CA ARG A 595 -2.45 -3.72 41.17
C ARG A 595 -3.58 -4.69 40.81
N ARG A 596 -4.14 -5.43 41.78
CA ARG A 596 -5.25 -6.36 41.58
C ARG A 596 -6.53 -5.68 41.07
N LEU A 597 -6.80 -4.47 41.55
CA LEU A 597 -7.92 -3.67 41.09
C LEU A 597 -7.79 -3.34 39.61
N LEU A 598 -6.64 -2.85 39.17
CA LEU A 598 -6.37 -2.51 37.78
C LEU A 598 -6.34 -3.76 36.86
N GLU A 599 -5.88 -4.91 37.33
CA GLU A 599 -5.88 -6.17 36.60
C GLU A 599 -7.30 -6.70 36.29
N ARG A 600 -8.28 -6.35 37.13
CA ARG A 600 -9.67 -6.87 37.03
C ARG A 600 -10.66 -5.89 36.42
N THR A 601 -10.26 -4.63 36.24
CA THR A 601 -11.14 -3.56 35.78
C THR A 601 -10.80 -3.16 34.36
N ASP A 602 -11.77 -2.91 33.50
CA ASP A 602 -11.54 -2.38 32.16
C ASP A 602 -10.98 -0.96 32.18
N ASP A 603 -10.26 -0.56 31.13
CA ASP A 603 -9.59 0.75 31.04
C ASP A 603 -10.55 1.93 31.20
N ALA A 604 -11.76 1.82 30.66
CA ALA A 604 -12.77 2.87 30.78
C ALA A 604 -13.25 3.07 32.20
N ASP A 605 -13.28 2.01 33.01
CA ASP A 605 -13.77 2.00 34.39
C ASP A 605 -12.67 2.14 35.44
N ALA A 606 -11.40 1.97 35.06
CA ALA A 606 -10.26 1.95 35.98
C ALA A 606 -10.18 3.18 36.87
N ARG A 607 -10.43 4.38 36.32
CA ARG A 607 -10.43 5.62 37.06
C ARG A 607 -11.55 5.64 38.15
N ARG A 608 -12.75 5.20 37.78
CA ARG A 608 -13.90 5.13 38.68
C ARG A 608 -13.64 4.13 39.80
N ALA A 609 -13.13 2.95 39.47
CA ALA A 609 -12.82 1.91 40.42
C ALA A 609 -11.77 2.35 41.45
N LEU A 610 -10.71 3.05 41.03
CA LEU A 610 -9.71 3.65 41.95
C LEU A 610 -10.32 4.69 42.85
N CYS A 611 -11.26 5.51 42.38
CA CYS A 611 -11.95 6.52 43.18
C CYS A 611 -12.86 5.87 44.24
N GLU A 612 -13.65 4.88 43.86
CA GLU A 612 -14.57 4.12 44.73
C GLU A 612 -13.80 3.33 45.80
N ALA A 613 -12.61 2.81 45.46
CA ALA A 613 -11.73 2.13 46.42
C ALA A 613 -10.91 3.09 47.32
N GLY A 614 -10.98 4.39 47.08
CA GLY A 614 -10.33 5.40 47.94
C GLY A 614 -8.83 5.61 47.64
N HIS A 615 -8.28 5.11 46.52
CA HIS A 615 -6.86 5.28 46.12
C HIS A 615 -6.59 6.69 45.56
N THR A 616 -6.81 7.73 46.38
CA THR A 616 -6.72 9.16 45.99
C THR A 616 -5.30 9.59 45.62
N ASP A 617 -4.29 8.98 46.23
CA ASP A 617 -2.88 9.29 45.98
C ASP A 617 -2.43 8.74 44.59
N VAL A 618 -2.93 7.58 44.20
CA VAL A 618 -2.71 7.02 42.85
C VAL A 618 -3.42 7.87 41.83
N LEU A 619 -4.68 8.26 42.07
CA LEU A 619 -5.42 9.16 41.19
C LEU A 619 -4.72 10.51 41.02
N ALA A 620 -4.21 11.08 42.08
CA ALA A 620 -3.45 12.34 42.01
C ALA A 620 -2.17 12.19 41.17
N ALA A 621 -1.51 11.02 41.24
CA ALA A 621 -0.34 10.75 40.40
C ALA A 621 -0.71 10.52 38.92
N VAL A 622 -1.84 9.84 38.64
CA VAL A 622 -2.42 9.70 37.30
C VAL A 622 -2.77 11.09 36.76
N ASP A 623 -3.44 11.93 37.53
CA ASP A 623 -3.81 13.28 37.10
C ASP A 623 -2.59 14.18 36.87
N ALA A 624 -1.55 14.05 37.67
CA ALA A 624 -0.28 14.74 37.45
C ALA A 624 0.40 14.30 36.17
N TYR A 625 0.36 12.99 35.84
CA TYR A 625 0.86 12.47 34.60
C TYR A 625 0.08 13.01 33.38
N VAL A 626 -1.25 12.96 33.44
CA VAL A 626 -2.13 13.49 32.38
C VAL A 626 -1.94 15.00 32.20
N ALA A 627 -1.80 15.75 33.29
CA ALA A 627 -1.52 17.19 33.22
C ALA A 627 -0.18 17.50 32.52
N ALA A 628 0.86 16.73 32.82
CA ALA A 628 2.20 16.94 32.26
C ALA A 628 2.34 16.45 30.85
N TYR A 629 1.78 15.26 30.50
CA TYR A 629 2.03 14.53 29.27
C TYR A 629 0.78 14.14 28.50
N GLY A 630 -0.42 14.48 28.94
CA GLY A 630 -1.68 14.02 28.35
C GLY A 630 -1.94 14.45 26.90
N TYR A 631 -1.21 15.46 26.41
CA TYR A 631 -1.23 15.84 25.00
C TYR A 631 -0.46 14.82 24.10
N ARG A 632 0.28 13.88 24.68
CA ARG A 632 0.94 12.78 24.01
C ARG A 632 0.01 11.58 23.91
N SER A 633 -0.34 11.21 22.71
CA SER A 633 -1.18 10.05 22.40
C SER A 633 -0.76 9.46 21.05
N PRO A 634 -1.14 8.22 20.76
CA PRO A 634 -1.07 7.71 19.39
C PRO A 634 -1.77 8.67 18.42
N ASP A 635 -1.24 8.84 17.24
CA ASP A 635 -1.79 9.75 16.23
C ASP A 635 -1.97 11.21 16.71
N GLU A 636 -1.04 11.70 17.55
CA GLU A 636 -1.13 13.00 18.25
C GLU A 636 -1.40 14.20 17.34
N LEU A 637 -1.07 14.12 16.03
CA LEU A 637 -1.30 15.19 15.06
C LEU A 637 -2.63 15.07 14.31
N LYS A 638 -3.35 13.97 14.43
CA LYS A 638 -4.71 13.85 13.90
C LYS A 638 -5.70 14.55 14.83
N LEU A 639 -6.44 15.51 14.31
CA LEU A 639 -7.36 16.34 15.09
C LEU A 639 -8.56 15.54 15.61
N GLU A 640 -9.01 14.55 14.84
CA GLU A 640 -10.12 13.64 15.17
C GLU A 640 -9.78 12.68 16.31
N VAL A 641 -8.50 12.34 16.51
CA VAL A 641 -8.08 11.41 17.56
C VAL A 641 -7.98 12.14 18.92
N PRO A 642 -8.65 11.67 19.97
CA PRO A 642 -8.58 12.28 21.30
C PRO A 642 -7.17 12.10 21.92
N ASP A 643 -6.74 13.07 22.72
CA ASP A 643 -5.55 12.92 23.55
C ASP A 643 -5.89 12.35 24.95
N LEU A 644 -4.89 12.04 25.78
CA LEU A 644 -5.12 11.47 27.10
C LEU A 644 -5.78 12.45 28.09
N ARG A 645 -5.79 13.74 27.82
CA ARG A 645 -6.55 14.75 28.61
C ARG A 645 -8.04 14.65 28.34
N GLU A 646 -8.40 14.28 27.10
CA GLU A 646 -9.78 14.11 26.66
C GLU A 646 -10.30 12.70 26.95
N ASN A 647 -9.46 11.68 26.79
CA ASN A 647 -9.77 10.28 27.10
C ASN A 647 -8.62 9.62 27.90
N PRO A 648 -8.65 9.66 29.22
CA PRO A 648 -7.63 9.05 30.07
C PRO A 648 -7.58 7.52 30.05
N ALA A 649 -8.59 6.83 29.49
CA ALA A 649 -8.65 5.36 29.45
C ALA A 649 -7.40 4.74 28.80
N GLY A 650 -6.89 5.33 27.72
CA GLY A 650 -5.66 4.87 27.05
C GLY A 650 -4.41 4.89 27.94
N LEU A 651 -4.39 5.70 29.01
CA LEU A 651 -3.30 5.67 30.00
C LEU A 651 -3.29 4.37 30.81
N PHE A 652 -4.47 3.83 31.14
CA PHE A 652 -4.55 2.60 31.93
C PHE A 652 -4.09 1.38 31.12
N THR A 653 -4.34 1.35 29.82
CA THR A 653 -3.72 0.36 28.90
C THR A 653 -2.20 0.40 29.02
N LEU A 654 -1.60 1.59 28.89
CA LEU A 654 -0.15 1.77 28.97
C LEU A 654 0.40 1.46 30.38
N LEU A 655 -0.34 1.76 31.44
CA LEU A 655 0.04 1.43 32.81
C LEU A 655 0.06 -0.08 33.07
N ARG A 656 -0.92 -0.83 32.57
CA ARG A 656 -0.92 -2.29 32.70
C ARG A 656 0.28 -2.92 32.00
N GLU A 657 0.64 -2.43 30.82
CA GLU A 657 1.85 -2.85 30.12
C GLU A 657 3.10 -2.58 30.97
N ALA A 658 3.22 -1.37 31.50
CA ALA A 658 4.35 -0.99 32.35
C ALA A 658 4.40 -1.76 33.69
N LEU A 659 3.26 -2.22 34.22
CA LEU A 659 3.20 -3.05 35.44
C LEU A 659 3.76 -4.46 35.20
N ARG A 660 3.59 -5.02 34.01
CA ARG A 660 4.08 -6.34 33.64
C ARG A 660 5.57 -6.35 33.29
N ASP A 661 6.14 -5.21 32.94
CA ASP A 661 7.58 -5.08 32.64
C ASP A 661 8.40 -5.18 33.93
N THR A 662 9.04 -6.34 34.13
CA THR A 662 9.91 -6.65 35.30
C THR A 662 11.34 -6.12 35.12
N GLY A 663 11.50 -4.90 34.63
CA GLY A 663 12.76 -4.15 34.70
C GLY A 663 13.95 -4.83 34.01
N ARG A 664 14.07 -4.67 32.68
CA ARG A 664 15.36 -4.77 32.03
C ARG A 664 16.19 -3.57 32.45
N ASP A 665 17.34 -3.83 33.04
CA ASP A 665 18.38 -2.81 33.22
C ASP A 665 18.59 -2.12 31.88
N THR A 666 18.25 -0.84 31.81
CA THR A 666 18.41 -0.04 30.60
C THR A 666 19.89 0.08 30.31
N PRO A 667 20.45 -0.58 29.28
CA PRO A 667 21.85 -0.38 28.98
C PRO A 667 22.04 1.01 28.37
N GLY A 668 22.27 2.01 29.18
CA GLY A 668 22.80 3.31 28.75
C GLY A 668 24.22 3.19 28.17
N GLY A 669 24.49 2.12 27.40
CA GLY A 669 25.85 1.70 27.10
C GLY A 669 26.47 2.29 25.83
N ARG A 670 25.67 2.55 24.80
CA ARG A 670 26.28 2.77 23.45
C ARG A 670 26.78 4.17 23.18
N GLY A 671 26.26 5.18 23.84
CA GLY A 671 26.91 6.49 23.85
C GLY A 671 28.33 6.38 24.43
N LYS A 672 28.49 5.60 25.51
CA LYS A 672 29.79 5.30 26.14
C LYS A 672 30.68 4.43 25.25
N GLU A 673 30.12 3.46 24.52
CA GLU A 673 30.88 2.65 23.53
C GLU A 673 31.37 3.50 22.36
N ALA A 674 30.52 4.41 21.85
CA ALA A 674 30.92 5.36 20.82
C ALA A 674 32.02 6.29 21.33
N ASP A 675 31.92 6.78 22.59
CA ASP A 675 32.92 7.62 23.20
C ASP A 675 34.26 6.87 23.34
N ALA A 676 34.25 5.63 23.85
CA ALA A 676 35.44 4.79 23.96
C ALA A 676 36.08 4.49 22.60
N TYR A 677 35.24 4.21 21.58
CA TYR A 677 35.73 3.96 20.22
C TYR A 677 36.43 5.18 19.62
N LEU A 678 35.83 6.38 19.82
CA LEU A 678 36.37 7.64 19.31
C LEU A 678 37.66 8.03 20.08
N ASP A 679 37.70 7.84 21.40
CA ASP A 679 38.87 8.16 22.25
C ASP A 679 40.09 7.30 21.91
N GLN A 680 39.89 6.04 21.51
CA GLN A 680 40.97 5.17 21.10
C GLN A 680 41.60 5.54 19.75
N ARG A 681 40.78 6.05 18.80
CA ARG A 681 41.14 6.20 17.37
C ARG A 681 41.35 7.61 16.89
N LEU A 682 40.75 8.63 17.53
CA LEU A 682 40.90 10.05 17.16
C LEU A 682 41.71 10.82 18.18
N ARG A 683 42.77 11.51 17.71
CA ARG A 683 43.66 12.33 18.56
C ARG A 683 43.93 13.70 17.95
N GLY A 684 44.33 14.67 18.78
CA GLY A 684 44.77 15.99 18.34
C GLY A 684 43.70 16.80 17.55
N PRO A 685 44.06 17.50 16.49
CA PRO A 685 43.16 18.38 15.74
C PRO A 685 41.95 17.65 15.14
N ARG A 686 42.12 16.39 14.70
CA ARG A 686 41.00 15.58 14.16
C ARG A 686 39.94 15.30 15.23
N ARG A 687 40.37 14.98 16.47
CA ARG A 687 39.46 14.78 17.60
C ARG A 687 38.74 16.07 17.93
N TRP A 688 39.41 17.20 17.96
CA TRP A 688 38.80 18.49 18.25
C TRP A 688 37.71 18.88 17.21
N VAL A 689 38.01 18.74 15.92
CA VAL A 689 37.04 19.01 14.85
C VAL A 689 35.85 18.08 14.94
N TYR A 690 36.10 16.77 15.10
CA TYR A 690 35.02 15.77 15.21
C TYR A 690 34.09 16.07 16.37
N GLU A 691 34.66 16.37 17.54
CA GLU A 691 33.90 16.66 18.77
C GLU A 691 33.09 17.96 18.67
N ARG A 692 33.62 18.95 17.95
CA ARG A 692 32.88 20.20 17.70
C ARG A 692 31.65 19.97 16.80
N VAL A 693 31.78 19.16 15.76
CA VAL A 693 30.66 18.77 14.88
C VAL A 693 29.66 17.90 15.66
N ARG A 694 30.16 16.94 16.42
CA ARG A 694 29.36 16.05 17.26
C ARG A 694 28.50 16.82 18.27
N ARG A 695 29.09 17.75 19.02
CA ARG A 695 28.35 18.61 19.96
C ARG A 695 27.26 19.42 19.26
N LYS A 696 27.53 19.90 18.05
CA LYS A 696 26.54 20.62 17.24
C LYS A 696 25.38 19.73 16.82
N ALA A 697 25.66 18.50 16.37
CA ALA A 697 24.67 17.51 15.98
C ALA A 697 23.79 17.09 17.18
N ARG A 698 24.40 16.80 18.32
CA ARG A 698 23.71 16.44 19.57
C ARG A 698 22.75 17.56 20.02
N ALA A 699 23.27 18.79 20.10
CA ALA A 699 22.45 19.94 20.48
C ALA A 699 21.27 20.17 19.52
N ALA A 700 21.49 20.03 18.22
CA ALA A 700 20.44 20.22 17.21
C ALA A 700 19.36 19.11 17.31
N LEU A 701 19.74 17.86 17.57
CA LEU A 701 18.78 16.78 17.80
C LEU A 701 17.96 16.99 19.07
N THR A 702 18.59 17.40 20.18
CA THR A 702 17.88 17.75 21.42
C THR A 702 16.87 18.89 21.18
N ASP A 703 17.29 19.97 20.53
CA ASP A 703 16.42 21.11 20.25
C ASP A 703 15.25 20.71 19.30
N ARG A 704 15.49 19.75 18.37
CA ARG A 704 14.44 19.24 17.49
C ARG A 704 13.37 18.47 18.26
N GLU A 705 13.75 17.65 19.23
CA GLU A 705 12.78 16.95 20.09
C GLU A 705 11.95 17.96 20.94
N ARG A 706 12.59 18.97 21.50
CA ARG A 706 11.88 20.06 22.19
C ARG A 706 10.86 20.77 21.29
N LEU A 707 11.25 21.03 20.02
CA LEU A 707 10.35 21.65 19.06
C LEU A 707 9.13 20.77 18.74
N ARG A 708 9.32 19.44 18.70
CA ARG A 708 8.20 18.49 18.54
C ARG A 708 7.19 18.60 19.69
N PHE A 709 7.64 18.73 20.93
CA PHE A 709 6.75 18.94 22.09
C PHE A 709 5.92 20.22 21.97
N CYS A 710 6.51 21.32 21.53
CA CYS A 710 5.76 22.53 21.25
C CYS A 710 4.68 22.31 20.19
N ARG A 711 5.00 21.57 19.12
CA ARG A 711 4.04 21.23 18.05
C ARG A 711 2.86 20.44 18.60
N THR A 712 3.12 19.38 19.35
CA THR A 712 2.06 18.54 19.93
C THR A 712 1.16 19.34 20.88
N ARG A 713 1.72 20.23 21.68
CA ARG A 713 0.95 21.14 22.54
C ARG A 713 0.05 22.09 21.76
N ALA A 714 0.56 22.67 20.67
CA ALA A 714 -0.24 23.55 19.81
C ALA A 714 -1.40 22.79 19.14
N PHE A 715 -1.15 21.55 18.68
CA PHE A 715 -2.19 20.67 18.12
C PHE A 715 -3.21 20.25 19.18
N GLY A 716 -2.79 19.92 20.41
CA GLY A 716 -3.69 19.62 21.52
C GLY A 716 -4.64 20.77 21.86
N ALA A 717 -4.13 22.02 21.87
CA ALA A 717 -4.99 23.19 22.04
C ALA A 717 -5.97 23.37 20.88
N ALA A 718 -5.49 23.16 19.63
CA ALA A 718 -6.34 23.20 18.43
C ALA A 718 -7.46 22.15 18.49
N LYS A 719 -7.14 20.90 18.90
CA LYS A 719 -8.12 19.81 19.09
C LYS A 719 -9.27 20.24 20.00
N ARG A 720 -8.96 20.75 21.20
CA ARG A 720 -9.97 21.19 22.18
C ARG A 720 -10.87 22.29 21.60
N MET A 721 -10.30 23.29 20.92
CA MET A 721 -11.07 24.36 20.29
C MET A 721 -11.98 23.84 19.18
N LEU A 722 -11.49 22.96 18.32
CA LEU A 722 -12.26 22.40 17.21
C LEU A 722 -13.42 21.53 17.71
N ARG A 723 -13.21 20.75 18.79
CA ARG A 723 -14.30 19.99 19.41
C ARG A 723 -15.36 20.90 20.05
N ALA A 724 -14.94 21.97 20.71
CA ALA A 724 -15.88 22.95 21.25
C ALA A 724 -16.68 23.64 20.15
N MET A 725 -16.03 24.02 19.03
CA MET A 725 -16.73 24.52 17.84
C MET A 725 -17.66 23.48 17.22
N GLY A 726 -17.25 22.20 17.18
CA GLY A 726 -18.12 21.10 16.74
C GLY A 726 -19.38 20.97 17.58
N ARG A 727 -19.25 21.03 18.93
CA ARG A 727 -20.40 21.03 19.84
C ARG A 727 -21.31 22.25 19.64
N ASP A 728 -20.72 23.40 19.35
CA ASP A 728 -21.48 24.62 19.08
C ASP A 728 -22.26 24.50 17.76
N LEU A 729 -21.63 24.05 16.67
CA LEU A 729 -22.28 23.80 15.38
C LEU A 729 -23.36 22.72 15.46
N ALA A 730 -23.18 21.68 16.29
CA ALA A 730 -24.19 20.65 16.52
C ALA A 730 -25.39 21.20 17.29
N ARG A 731 -25.16 22.01 18.33
CA ARG A 731 -26.24 22.71 19.06
C ARG A 731 -27.02 23.68 18.16
N ALA A 732 -26.33 24.31 17.23
CA ALA A 732 -26.96 25.17 16.21
C ALA A 732 -27.68 24.38 15.09
N GLY A 733 -27.60 23.05 15.07
CA GLY A 733 -28.21 22.20 14.04
C GLY A 733 -27.51 22.25 12.67
N ALA A 734 -26.32 22.82 12.60
CA ALA A 734 -25.54 22.89 11.36
C ALA A 734 -24.91 21.54 11.00
N ILE A 735 -24.59 20.72 11.99
CA ILE A 735 -24.11 19.32 11.86
C ILE A 735 -24.88 18.43 12.84
N ASP A 736 -24.90 17.11 12.62
CA ASP A 736 -25.69 16.18 13.45
C ASP A 736 -24.96 15.81 14.75
N SER A 737 -23.65 15.61 14.67
CA SER A 737 -22.79 15.28 15.83
C SER A 737 -21.62 16.26 15.91
N TRP A 738 -21.14 16.53 17.12
CA TRP A 738 -19.94 17.34 17.32
C TRP A 738 -18.72 16.81 16.55
N SER A 739 -18.62 15.51 16.38
CA SER A 739 -17.53 14.86 15.65
C SER A 739 -17.57 15.10 14.14
N ASP A 740 -18.72 15.54 13.61
CA ASP A 740 -18.88 15.89 12.19
C ASP A 740 -18.02 17.08 11.78
N VAL A 741 -17.57 17.90 12.71
CA VAL A 741 -16.62 18.98 12.43
C VAL A 741 -15.36 18.47 11.77
N PHE A 742 -14.91 17.25 12.06
CA PHE A 742 -13.73 16.67 11.43
C PHE A 742 -13.95 16.28 9.96
N MET A 743 -15.19 16.09 9.54
CA MET A 743 -15.56 15.85 8.15
C MET A 743 -15.64 17.14 7.32
N LEU A 744 -15.56 18.30 7.96
CA LEU A 744 -15.51 19.60 7.28
C LEU A 744 -14.07 19.95 6.91
N ARG A 745 -13.90 20.87 5.96
CA ARG A 745 -12.62 21.50 5.69
C ARG A 745 -12.40 22.69 6.62
N LEU A 746 -11.15 23.07 6.82
CA LEU A 746 -10.79 24.21 7.65
C LEU A 746 -11.48 25.50 7.19
N GLU A 747 -11.56 25.73 5.87
CA GLU A 747 -12.25 26.89 5.28
C GLU A 747 -13.74 26.87 5.55
N GLU A 748 -14.37 25.70 5.60
CA GLU A 748 -15.80 25.54 5.88
C GLU A 748 -16.09 25.85 7.37
N VAL A 749 -15.21 25.39 8.27
CA VAL A 749 -15.31 25.74 9.70
C VAL A 749 -15.14 27.24 9.89
N HIS A 750 -14.15 27.87 9.25
CA HIS A 750 -13.99 29.33 9.32
C HIS A 750 -15.20 30.05 8.72
N GLY A 751 -15.64 29.59 7.55
CA GLY A 751 -16.76 30.19 6.83
C GLY A 751 -18.07 30.11 7.60
N ALA A 752 -18.30 29.05 8.39
CA ALA A 752 -19.49 28.91 9.23
C ALA A 752 -19.60 30.06 10.27
N TYR A 753 -18.48 30.45 10.89
CA TYR A 753 -18.43 31.57 11.85
C TYR A 753 -18.27 32.95 11.20
N GLU A 754 -17.73 33.01 10.00
CA GLU A 754 -17.48 34.27 9.27
C GLU A 754 -18.54 34.62 8.23
N GLY A 755 -19.59 33.75 8.05
CA GLY A 755 -20.63 33.94 7.06
C GLY A 755 -20.16 33.81 5.61
N ARG A 756 -19.15 32.98 5.34
CA ARG A 756 -18.49 32.82 4.03
C ARG A 756 -18.51 31.38 3.51
N ILE A 757 -19.54 30.60 3.84
CA ILE A 757 -19.73 29.27 3.29
C ILE A 757 -20.67 29.32 2.08
N ALA A 758 -20.30 28.58 1.02
CA ALA A 758 -21.12 28.45 -0.17
C ALA A 758 -22.23 27.40 -0.04
N HIS A 759 -22.15 26.53 0.98
CA HIS A 759 -23.05 25.41 1.20
C HIS A 759 -23.55 25.39 2.65
N THR A 760 -24.85 25.54 2.86
CA THR A 760 -25.46 25.64 4.18
C THR A 760 -25.77 24.28 4.80
N GLU A 761 -25.87 23.21 4.00
CA GLU A 761 -26.21 21.85 4.44
C GLU A 761 -24.95 21.06 4.86
N LEU A 762 -24.23 21.56 5.86
CA LEU A 762 -22.98 20.96 6.33
C LEU A 762 -23.16 19.52 6.81
N ARG A 763 -24.32 19.16 7.38
CA ARG A 763 -24.65 17.81 7.84
C ARG A 763 -24.59 16.78 6.70
N HIS A 764 -25.18 17.09 5.55
CA HIS A 764 -25.16 16.19 4.39
C HIS A 764 -23.76 16.03 3.81
N LEU A 765 -22.98 17.11 3.81
CA LEU A 765 -21.60 17.10 3.38
C LEU A 765 -20.72 16.23 4.31
N ALA A 766 -20.91 16.37 5.63
CA ALA A 766 -20.19 15.56 6.62
C ALA A 766 -20.55 14.07 6.50
N ALA A 767 -21.83 13.74 6.35
CA ALA A 767 -22.31 12.38 6.14
C ALA A 767 -21.74 11.74 4.86
N LEU A 768 -21.68 12.49 3.74
CA LEU A 768 -21.08 12.03 2.49
C LEU A 768 -19.59 11.69 2.68
N ARG A 769 -18.84 12.62 3.27
CA ARG A 769 -17.38 12.44 3.47
C ARG A 769 -17.06 11.33 4.45
N ARG A 770 -17.90 11.11 5.48
CA ARG A 770 -17.75 9.98 6.39
C ARG A 770 -17.86 8.64 5.65
N ARG A 771 -18.87 8.48 4.79
CA ARG A 771 -19.02 7.28 3.96
C ARG A 771 -17.84 7.08 3.01
N GLN A 772 -17.36 8.16 2.37
CA GLN A 772 -16.18 8.10 1.51
C GLN A 772 -14.93 7.66 2.30
N LEU A 773 -14.69 8.27 3.47
CA LEU A 773 -13.52 7.96 4.29
C LEU A 773 -13.54 6.51 4.79
N ALA A 774 -14.72 5.97 5.13
CA ALA A 774 -14.90 4.57 5.51
C ALA A 774 -14.59 3.62 4.33
N ALA A 775 -15.05 3.95 3.12
CA ALA A 775 -14.72 3.19 1.92
C ALA A 775 -13.22 3.26 1.58
N ASP A 776 -12.63 4.45 1.69
CA ASP A 776 -11.21 4.68 1.43
C ASP A 776 -10.30 3.95 2.45
N ALA A 777 -10.76 3.72 3.68
CA ALA A 777 -10.01 2.99 4.69
C ALA A 777 -9.73 1.53 4.28
N ALA A 778 -10.62 0.91 3.50
CA ALA A 778 -10.47 -0.45 3.00
C ALA A 778 -9.47 -0.58 1.84
N LEU A 779 -9.02 0.54 1.25
CA LEU A 779 -8.09 0.53 0.14
C LEU A 779 -6.64 0.36 0.61
N HIS A 780 -5.90 -0.51 -0.07
CA HIS A 780 -4.44 -0.56 0.06
C HIS A 780 -3.81 0.61 -0.70
N ALA A 781 -2.97 1.38 -0.02
CA ALA A 781 -2.42 2.63 -0.55
C ALA A 781 -1.01 2.42 -1.13
N PRO A 782 -0.73 2.86 -2.36
CA PRO A 782 0.64 2.90 -2.86
C PRO A 782 1.48 3.88 -2.03
N SER A 783 2.74 3.54 -1.77
CA SER A 783 3.65 4.44 -1.06
C SER A 783 4.12 5.62 -1.91
N ARG A 784 4.14 5.42 -3.24
CA ARG A 784 4.58 6.40 -4.23
C ARG A 784 3.83 6.21 -5.54
N PHE A 785 3.46 7.31 -6.18
CA PHE A 785 2.88 7.33 -7.52
C PHE A 785 3.04 8.71 -8.18
N THR A 786 2.86 8.76 -9.49
CA THR A 786 2.89 9.99 -10.28
C THR A 786 1.49 10.37 -10.77
N THR A 787 1.25 11.66 -10.90
CA THR A 787 0.07 12.20 -11.58
C THR A 787 0.49 13.24 -12.60
N ARG A 788 -0.27 13.38 -13.68
CA ARG A 788 -0.03 14.40 -14.70
C ARG A 788 -1.29 15.24 -14.90
N GLY A 789 -1.13 16.57 -15.02
CA GLY A 789 -2.27 17.47 -15.10
C GLY A 789 -3.06 17.54 -13.79
N ALA A 790 -4.40 17.43 -13.83
CA ALA A 790 -5.25 17.43 -12.64
C ALA A 790 -5.02 16.15 -11.81
N PRO A 791 -4.52 16.24 -10.56
CA PRO A 791 -4.17 15.05 -9.78
C PRO A 791 -5.35 14.08 -9.55
N TYR A 792 -6.55 14.61 -9.38
CA TYR A 792 -7.78 13.82 -9.13
C TYR A 792 -8.46 13.30 -10.39
N TRP A 793 -7.85 13.46 -11.54
CA TRP A 793 -8.36 12.82 -12.73
C TRP A 793 -8.31 11.30 -12.55
N SER A 794 -9.43 10.62 -12.81
CA SER A 794 -9.60 9.19 -12.48
C SER A 794 -8.49 8.30 -13.05
N GLY A 795 -8.03 8.55 -14.28
CA GLY A 795 -6.91 7.83 -14.88
C GLY A 795 -5.56 7.98 -14.15
N ASN A 796 -5.33 9.09 -13.42
CA ASN A 796 -4.16 9.24 -12.56
C ASN A 796 -4.24 8.33 -11.33
N LEU A 797 -5.42 8.28 -10.68
CA LEU A 797 -5.63 7.49 -9.46
C LEU A 797 -5.64 5.99 -9.74
N GLU A 798 -6.20 5.56 -10.87
CA GLU A 798 -6.19 4.15 -11.27
C GLU A 798 -4.79 3.63 -11.58
N ARG A 799 -3.99 4.42 -12.29
CA ARG A 799 -2.57 4.09 -12.55
C ARG A 799 -1.70 4.08 -11.30
N ALA A 800 -2.16 4.71 -10.22
CA ALA A 800 -1.41 4.79 -8.98
C ALA A 800 -1.30 3.45 -8.21
N GLY A 801 -2.05 2.41 -8.60
CA GLY A 801 -1.96 1.07 -8.00
C GLY A 801 -2.73 0.92 -6.68
N TRP A 802 -3.82 1.66 -6.50
CA TRP A 802 -4.75 1.44 -5.39
C TRP A 802 -5.46 0.08 -5.56
N SER A 803 -5.53 -0.71 -4.51
CA SER A 803 -6.16 -2.04 -4.56
C SER A 803 -7.05 -2.29 -3.34
N SER A 804 -8.06 -3.15 -3.51
CA SER A 804 -8.89 -3.65 -2.42
C SER A 804 -8.48 -5.10 -2.11
N GLY A 805 -8.12 -5.37 -0.86
CA GLY A 805 -7.76 -6.69 -0.36
C GLY A 805 -6.32 -6.80 0.14
N PRO A 806 -6.00 -7.86 0.92
CA PRO A 806 -4.67 -8.07 1.46
C PRO A 806 -3.67 -8.38 0.32
N ALA A 807 -2.47 -7.81 0.42
CA ALA A 807 -1.39 -8.13 -0.50
C ALA A 807 -1.02 -9.63 -0.41
N ALA A 808 -0.73 -10.25 -1.56
CA ALA A 808 -0.25 -11.63 -1.60
C ALA A 808 1.12 -11.73 -0.90
N ARG A 809 1.36 -12.83 -0.18
CA ARG A 809 2.62 -13.11 0.50
C ARG A 809 3.61 -13.72 -0.49
N SER A 810 4.85 -13.28 -0.41
CA SER A 810 5.92 -13.83 -1.24
C SER A 810 6.65 -15.03 -0.60
N GLY A 811 6.41 -15.31 0.69
CA GLY A 811 7.06 -16.41 1.42
C GLY A 811 8.56 -16.22 1.67
N VAL A 812 9.03 -15.00 1.61
CA VAL A 812 10.45 -14.65 1.80
C VAL A 812 10.87 -14.94 3.22
N ARG A 813 11.96 -15.72 3.43
CA ARG A 813 12.51 -16.07 4.75
C ARG A 813 13.52 -15.07 5.29
N GLU A 814 14.05 -14.17 4.48
CA GLU A 814 14.99 -13.11 4.89
C GLU A 814 14.50 -11.77 4.37
N LEU A 815 14.18 -10.85 5.29
CA LEU A 815 13.81 -9.48 4.99
C LEU A 815 14.96 -8.55 5.35
N ARG A 816 15.09 -7.42 4.64
CA ARG A 816 16.12 -6.41 4.88
C ARG A 816 15.52 -5.03 5.03
N GLY A 817 16.14 -4.25 5.90
CA GLY A 817 15.78 -2.86 6.13
C GLY A 817 16.99 -2.01 6.50
N THR A 818 16.73 -0.79 6.92
CA THR A 818 17.77 0.14 7.36
C THR A 818 18.09 -0.07 8.85
N PRO A 819 19.36 -0.37 9.21
CA PRO A 819 19.77 -0.57 10.59
C PRO A 819 19.63 0.74 11.39
N CYS A 820 19.01 0.67 12.56
CA CYS A 820 18.79 1.84 13.42
C CYS A 820 19.38 1.72 14.81
N CYS A 821 19.16 0.61 15.48
CA CYS A 821 19.76 0.30 16.77
C CYS A 821 20.34 -1.10 16.70
N PRO A 822 21.67 -1.27 16.88
CA PRO A 822 22.30 -2.56 16.77
C PRO A 822 21.98 -3.43 17.99
N GLY A 823 22.06 -4.76 17.80
CA GLY A 823 21.77 -5.81 18.74
C GLY A 823 21.14 -6.97 18.00
N ILE A 824 21.19 -8.16 18.57
CA ILE A 824 20.53 -9.34 18.07
C ILE A 824 19.45 -9.74 19.07
N ALA A 825 18.25 -9.98 18.58
CA ALA A 825 17.16 -10.51 19.39
C ALA A 825 16.43 -11.62 18.61
N GLU A 826 16.00 -12.64 19.34
CA GLU A 826 15.17 -13.71 18.84
C GLU A 826 13.90 -13.77 19.67
N GLY A 827 12.75 -13.98 19.03
CA GLY A 827 11.48 -14.06 19.72
C GLY A 827 10.27 -14.11 18.78
N PRO A 828 9.08 -14.33 19.34
CA PRO A 828 7.86 -14.33 18.56
C PRO A 828 7.51 -12.92 18.08
N ALA A 829 7.07 -12.82 16.85
CA ALA A 829 6.55 -11.57 16.28
C ALA A 829 5.20 -11.19 16.89
N VAL A 830 5.02 -9.91 17.17
CA VAL A 830 3.73 -9.30 17.50
C VAL A 830 3.43 -8.24 16.43
N VAL A 831 2.58 -8.62 15.46
CA VAL A 831 2.18 -7.71 14.37
C VAL A 831 0.98 -6.90 14.85
N THR A 832 1.10 -5.58 14.81
CA THR A 832 0.04 -4.69 15.31
C THR A 832 0.11 -3.30 14.67
N ASP A 833 -1.06 -2.67 14.50
CA ASP A 833 -1.21 -1.29 13.99
C ASP A 833 -1.45 -0.27 15.11
N THR A 834 -1.66 -0.74 16.32
CA THR A 834 -1.88 0.11 17.52
C THR A 834 -0.93 -0.28 18.64
N PRO A 835 -0.52 0.67 19.51
CA PRO A 835 0.25 0.36 20.70
C PRO A 835 -0.48 -0.68 21.56
N ARG A 836 0.18 -1.80 21.80
CA ARG A 836 -0.32 -2.86 22.69
C ARG A 836 0.86 -3.59 23.34
N GLU A 837 0.58 -4.47 24.25
CA GLU A 837 1.58 -5.32 24.90
C GLU A 837 2.34 -6.17 23.89
N ILE A 838 3.68 -6.12 23.96
CA ILE A 838 4.60 -6.91 23.14
C ILE A 838 5.14 -8.12 23.92
N GLY A 839 5.08 -8.08 25.27
CA GLY A 839 5.37 -9.22 26.14
C GLY A 839 6.76 -9.82 25.98
N GLY A 840 7.78 -9.04 25.66
CA GLY A 840 9.12 -9.51 25.37
C GLY A 840 9.30 -10.08 23.96
N GLY A 841 8.28 -10.03 23.11
CA GLY A 841 8.33 -10.41 21.69
C GLY A 841 8.98 -9.35 20.80
N ILE A 842 8.96 -9.58 19.51
CA ILE A 842 9.45 -8.67 18.48
C ILE A 842 8.27 -7.88 17.92
N LEU A 843 8.27 -6.57 18.16
CA LEU A 843 7.26 -5.66 17.60
C LEU A 843 7.42 -5.58 16.08
N VAL A 844 6.35 -5.86 15.34
CA VAL A 844 6.27 -5.67 13.89
C VAL A 844 5.11 -4.72 13.62
N ALA A 845 5.43 -3.53 13.14
CA ALA A 845 4.43 -2.49 12.88
C ALA A 845 4.60 -1.91 11.47
N TYR A 846 3.47 -1.56 10.86
CA TYR A 846 3.52 -0.85 9.57
C TYR A 846 4.19 0.51 9.73
N ARG A 847 3.85 1.23 10.80
CA ARG A 847 4.44 2.51 11.22
C ARG A 847 4.37 2.64 12.73
N THR A 848 5.09 3.58 13.26
CA THR A 848 5.03 3.96 14.68
C THR A 848 5.02 5.48 14.82
N ASP A 849 4.45 5.96 15.89
CA ASP A 849 4.41 7.38 16.24
C ASP A 849 4.88 7.58 17.70
N PRO A 850 4.95 8.81 18.21
CA PRO A 850 5.42 9.07 19.58
C PRO A 850 4.61 8.40 20.69
N GLY A 851 3.36 8.05 20.44
CA GLY A 851 2.51 7.33 21.39
C GLY A 851 2.92 5.87 21.62
N TRP A 852 3.79 5.31 20.76
CA TRP A 852 4.29 3.94 20.90
C TRP A 852 5.42 3.77 21.91
N VAL A 853 5.97 4.86 22.44
CA VAL A 853 7.13 4.82 23.34
C VAL A 853 6.92 3.88 24.53
N PRO A 854 5.76 3.84 25.19
CA PRO A 854 5.52 2.88 26.27
C PRO A 854 5.58 1.42 25.84
N ALA A 855 5.04 1.09 24.66
CA ALA A 855 5.06 -0.29 24.11
C ALA A 855 6.46 -0.74 23.73
N LEU A 856 7.36 0.19 23.35
CA LEU A 856 8.74 -0.14 23.00
C LEU A 856 9.52 -0.73 24.17
N SER A 857 9.28 -0.30 25.39
CA SER A 857 10.02 -0.78 26.58
C SER A 857 9.82 -2.27 26.81
N SER A 858 8.70 -2.85 26.39
CA SER A 858 8.39 -4.28 26.51
C SER A 858 8.85 -5.11 25.31
N ALA A 859 9.39 -4.51 24.24
CA ALA A 859 9.80 -5.22 23.02
C ALA A 859 11.23 -5.72 23.11
N ALA A 860 11.49 -6.95 22.63
CA ALA A 860 12.85 -7.49 22.47
C ALA A 860 13.58 -6.88 21.29
N ALA A 861 12.85 -6.59 20.20
CA ALA A 861 13.30 -5.84 19.03
C ALA A 861 12.11 -5.13 18.38
N VAL A 862 12.44 -4.19 17.50
CA VAL A 862 11.44 -3.38 16.79
C VAL A 862 11.70 -3.46 15.28
N LEU A 863 10.67 -3.85 14.54
CA LEU A 863 10.62 -3.83 13.09
C LEU A 863 9.56 -2.85 12.63
N VAL A 864 9.94 -1.91 11.79
CA VAL A 864 9.00 -0.94 11.24
C VAL A 864 9.07 -0.98 9.71
N GLU A 865 7.92 -1.19 9.09
CA GLU A 865 7.85 -1.22 7.63
C GLU A 865 8.07 0.17 7.02
N ARG A 866 7.48 1.20 7.64
CA ARG A 866 7.59 2.60 7.23
C ARG A 866 8.21 3.45 8.33
N GLY A 867 9.32 4.09 8.01
CA GLY A 867 10.02 4.93 8.96
C GLY A 867 11.42 5.28 8.45
N SER A 868 12.16 6.07 9.20
CA SER A 868 13.53 6.43 8.88
C SER A 868 14.42 6.35 10.11
N PRO A 869 15.74 6.33 9.98
CA PRO A 869 16.66 6.38 11.13
C PRO A 869 16.53 7.63 12.01
N LEU A 870 15.80 8.64 11.56
CA LEU A 870 15.51 9.89 12.27
C LEU A 870 14.11 9.93 12.88
N THR A 871 13.35 8.85 12.79
CA THR A 871 12.03 8.75 13.41
C THR A 871 12.11 8.80 14.91
N HIS A 872 11.02 9.21 15.53
CA HIS A 872 10.94 9.26 17.00
C HIS A 872 11.24 7.90 17.63
N VAL A 873 10.63 6.83 17.08
CA VAL A 873 10.84 5.47 17.56
C VAL A 873 12.29 5.01 17.41
N ALA A 874 12.95 5.30 16.27
CA ALA A 874 14.36 4.98 16.09
C ALA A 874 15.26 5.74 17.08
N VAL A 875 14.90 6.98 17.45
CA VAL A 875 15.62 7.76 18.46
C VAL A 875 15.43 7.14 19.85
N VAL A 876 14.19 6.84 20.22
CA VAL A 876 13.88 6.25 21.53
C VAL A 876 14.41 4.83 21.67
N ALA A 877 14.29 4.01 20.64
CA ALA A 877 14.84 2.64 20.66
C ALA A 877 16.36 2.63 20.88
N ARG A 878 17.10 3.61 20.32
CA ARG A 878 18.54 3.79 20.61
C ARG A 878 18.81 4.16 22.06
N GLU A 879 17.97 4.99 22.67
CA GLU A 879 18.10 5.34 24.09
C GLU A 879 17.83 4.13 24.99
N LEU A 880 16.81 3.33 24.63
CA LEU A 880 16.43 2.12 25.34
C LEU A 880 17.32 0.91 24.99
N GLY A 881 18.22 1.02 24.00
CA GLY A 881 19.11 -0.06 23.58
C GLY A 881 18.39 -1.23 22.90
N ILE A 882 17.22 -1.01 22.29
CA ILE A 882 16.37 -2.03 21.66
C ILE A 882 16.81 -2.23 20.23
N PRO A 883 17.19 -3.47 19.79
CA PRO A 883 17.52 -3.77 18.41
C PRO A 883 16.40 -3.31 17.46
N THR A 884 16.73 -2.49 16.45
CA THR A 884 15.70 -1.86 15.61
C THR A 884 16.12 -1.83 14.16
N VAL A 885 15.22 -2.28 13.29
CA VAL A 885 15.33 -2.20 11.85
C VAL A 885 14.10 -1.48 11.31
N VAL A 886 14.31 -0.44 10.51
CA VAL A 886 13.22 0.30 9.84
C VAL A 886 13.28 0.09 8.33
N GLN A 887 12.22 0.46 7.61
CA GLN A 887 12.10 0.28 6.16
C GLN A 887 12.17 -1.20 5.73
N VAL A 888 11.66 -2.10 6.57
CA VAL A 888 11.53 -3.52 6.25
C VAL A 888 10.30 -3.69 5.36
N ARG A 889 10.50 -3.71 4.05
CA ARG A 889 9.38 -3.78 3.07
C ARG A 889 8.51 -4.99 3.32
N ASN A 890 7.19 -4.79 3.27
CA ASN A 890 6.16 -5.82 3.42
C ASN A 890 6.23 -6.62 4.75
N ALA A 891 6.93 -6.13 5.77
CA ALA A 891 7.09 -6.86 7.03
C ALA A 891 5.73 -7.25 7.64
N THR A 892 4.75 -6.35 7.63
CA THR A 892 3.41 -6.60 8.19
C THR A 892 2.56 -7.54 7.33
N THR A 893 2.92 -7.74 6.08
CA THR A 893 2.25 -8.68 5.17
C THR A 893 2.91 -10.07 5.24
N GLU A 894 4.23 -10.12 5.26
CA GLU A 894 5.01 -11.37 5.23
C GLU A 894 5.05 -12.07 6.60
N ILE A 895 5.09 -11.30 7.70
CA ILE A 895 5.21 -11.80 9.06
C ILE A 895 3.82 -11.88 9.71
N ARG A 896 3.54 -12.99 10.40
CA ARG A 896 2.33 -13.16 11.24
C ARG A 896 2.70 -13.00 12.71
N THR A 897 1.72 -12.62 13.53
CA THR A 897 1.86 -12.75 14.99
C THR A 897 2.16 -14.19 15.36
N GLY A 898 3.16 -14.41 16.22
CA GLY A 898 3.63 -15.73 16.60
C GLY A 898 4.76 -16.28 15.72
N THR A 899 5.06 -15.71 14.55
CA THR A 899 6.24 -16.08 13.74
C THR A 899 7.52 -15.89 14.55
N LEU A 900 8.36 -16.92 14.64
CA LEU A 900 9.65 -16.81 15.33
C LEU A 900 10.66 -16.12 14.43
N LEU A 901 11.17 -14.99 14.89
CA LEU A 901 12.11 -14.14 14.16
C LEU A 901 13.45 -14.04 14.85
N ARG A 902 14.50 -13.85 14.05
CA ARG A 902 15.79 -13.31 14.46
C ARG A 902 16.03 -11.96 13.80
N VAL A 903 16.26 -10.95 14.62
CA VAL A 903 16.52 -9.57 14.18
C VAL A 903 17.97 -9.21 14.47
N ASP A 904 18.71 -8.80 13.45
CA ASP A 904 20.03 -8.19 13.59
C ASP A 904 19.91 -6.69 13.27
N GLY A 905 19.80 -5.90 14.31
CA GLY A 905 19.67 -4.44 14.20
C GLY A 905 20.95 -3.73 13.74
N ALA A 906 22.10 -4.42 13.73
CA ALA A 906 23.36 -3.88 13.19
C ALA A 906 23.49 -4.13 11.69
N ALA A 907 23.12 -5.33 11.23
CA ALA A 907 23.14 -5.72 9.81
C ALA A 907 21.87 -5.25 9.07
N GLY A 908 20.80 -4.89 9.78
CA GLY A 908 19.51 -4.53 9.18
C GLY A 908 18.79 -5.74 8.57
N THR A 909 19.06 -6.96 9.09
CA THR A 909 18.46 -8.20 8.59
C THR A 909 17.44 -8.78 9.56
N VAL A 910 16.40 -9.37 9.00
CA VAL A 910 15.33 -10.07 9.73
C VAL A 910 15.17 -11.44 9.11
N THR A 911 15.41 -12.49 9.88
CA THR A 911 15.30 -13.87 9.43
C THR A 911 14.09 -14.54 10.07
N VAL A 912 13.23 -15.15 9.26
CA VAL A 912 12.13 -16.01 9.72
C VAL A 912 12.70 -17.37 10.10
N LEU A 913 12.67 -17.70 11.39
CA LEU A 913 13.19 -18.96 11.93
C LEU A 913 12.12 -20.07 11.87
N ALA A 914 10.88 -19.75 12.23
CA ALA A 914 9.76 -20.67 12.16
C ALA A 914 8.44 -19.91 11.99
N ASP A 915 7.53 -20.45 11.19
CA ASP A 915 6.18 -19.95 11.09
C ASP A 915 5.37 -20.37 12.34
N PRO A 916 4.34 -19.59 12.75
CA PRO A 916 3.48 -19.97 13.86
C PRO A 916 2.78 -21.29 13.52
N PRO A 917 2.50 -22.17 14.51
CA PRO A 917 1.68 -23.35 14.27
C PRO A 917 0.35 -22.94 13.64
N ALA A 918 -0.15 -23.73 12.68
CA ALA A 918 -1.42 -23.47 12.05
C ALA A 918 -2.53 -23.49 13.13
N ASP A 919 -3.11 -22.32 13.42
CA ASP A 919 -4.26 -22.24 14.32
C ASP A 919 -5.49 -22.80 13.60
N ASP A 920 -6.04 -23.88 14.15
CA ASP A 920 -7.31 -24.50 13.72
C ASP A 920 -8.55 -23.71 14.18
N THR A 921 -8.41 -22.42 14.45
CA THR A 921 -9.56 -21.55 14.81
C THR A 921 -9.58 -20.30 13.93
N ALA A 922 -10.34 -20.37 12.85
CA ALA A 922 -10.85 -19.22 12.15
C ALA A 922 -11.86 -18.48 13.04
N GLY A 923 -11.37 -17.65 13.97
CA GLY A 923 -12.15 -16.65 14.68
C GLY A 923 -12.29 -15.41 13.80
N GLY A 924 -13.51 -15.12 13.35
CA GLY A 924 -13.85 -13.91 12.60
C GLY A 924 -13.56 -12.64 13.39
N PRO A 925 -13.51 -11.47 12.73
CA PRO A 925 -13.18 -10.20 13.38
C PRO A 925 -14.23 -9.87 14.43
N ALA A 926 -13.76 -9.64 15.66
CA ALA A 926 -14.59 -9.14 16.75
C ALA A 926 -15.22 -7.81 16.31
N GLY A 927 -16.54 -7.79 16.25
CA GLY A 927 -17.32 -6.59 15.98
C GLY A 927 -17.02 -5.52 17.02
N HIS A 928 -16.86 -4.29 16.56
CA HIS A 928 -16.93 -3.11 17.41
C HIS A 928 -18.33 -3.04 18.03
N PRO A 929 -18.47 -2.84 19.32
CA PRO A 929 -19.76 -2.46 19.89
C PRO A 929 -20.03 -0.98 19.55
N ASP A 930 -21.16 -0.76 18.92
CA ASP A 930 -21.81 0.57 18.81
C ASP A 930 -22.15 1.12 20.20
N SER A 931 -21.63 2.28 20.52
CA SER A 931 -22.34 3.34 21.29
C SER A 931 -21.50 4.62 21.31
#